data_cf6cb4fa17827d9bc03c429b512b98b9
#
_entry.id   cf6cb4fa17827d9bc03c429b512b98b9
#
_cell.length_a   1.000
_cell.length_b   1.000
_cell.length_c   1.000
_cell.angle_alpha   90.00
_cell.angle_beta   90.00
_cell.angle_gamma   90.00
#
_symmetry.space_group_name_H-M   'P 1'
#
loop_
_entity.id
_entity.type
_entity.pdbx_description
1 polymer ?
#
loop_
_entity_poly.entity_id
_entity_poly.type
_entity_poly.pdbx_seq_one_letter_code
_entity_poly.pdbx_strand_id
1 'polypeptide(L)'
;MTKKYFTTTSLVIVESPAKCKKIEQYLGPGYKVMASYGHLRELSSLNNINIENKFQPTFTIIDNEIKKKQIEKIKKEISNASEVILASDDDREGEAISWHICELFHLDVNKTKRIIFNEITESALQNAIKNPQKLNMNLVYAQQTRQILDLLVGFKVSPMLWKFITKKSKNSLSAGRCQTPALKIIYDNQEEINQNKENGNKKIYNTIGYFTNSIIPFDLNKQFESEDEMTNFLDDSSNYEHLYTCSQPIKKYKEPPEPFTTSKIQQKASNELHYSPKETMKLCQSLYEAGYITYMRTDSKTYSQEFIEKIKEYILCNFSREGESYINDQIDCLTNGSLKEAHAHEAIRPTNIYLKELPEDVDSKEKRMYKFIWENTLESCMSPATYYFITANISASNNYKFTYTSELIHFSGWQEVKKKYSTDNKIYHYLQTMKQNDIISYKKMISKLTMQNVKQHYTEARLVQLLEEKGIGRPSTYSMLVDKIQERGYVKKENIKGLEIVCKDFELLDGEIYEIESKREFGNENNKLVIQPLGIIVIEFLNKHFLDIFNYDYTKNMEDDLDKICKGEKQLHELCNDCNRKLERLIDSLKNEKNEKKLEFKIDDNHSFIIGKYGPVIKCSEIINGKEQISFKPIKKDIDIHKIENMEYTIEEIIDVIPSPTSTSVPSNPMKQKKEYILGDYENEKLILRKGKFGLYVTWGKKTKSLSKLGNRPIENITLEEVEKYLS
;
A
#
# COMPACT_ATOMS: atom_id res chain seq x y z
N MET A 1 -33.35 57.19 -0.32
CA MET A 1 -32.20 56.61 -1.05
C MET A 1 -31.37 55.81 -0.05
N THR A 2 -31.61 54.53 0.09
CA THR A 2 -30.82 53.60 0.93
C THR A 2 -29.52 53.33 0.22
N LYS A 3 -28.38 53.83 0.73
CA LYS A 3 -27.06 53.44 0.30
C LYS A 3 -26.90 51.93 0.53
N LYS A 4 -26.91 51.14 -0.55
CA LYS A 4 -26.41 49.78 -0.52
C LYS A 4 -24.89 49.87 -0.19
N TYR A 5 -24.55 49.59 1.03
CA TYR A 5 -23.17 49.26 1.38
C TYR A 5 -22.85 47.97 0.64
N PHE A 6 -22.11 48.06 -0.46
CA PHE A 6 -21.45 46.89 -1.04
C PHE A 6 -20.39 46.47 0.01
N THR A 7 -20.70 45.47 0.80
CA THR A 7 -19.67 44.79 1.57
C THR A 7 -18.70 44.18 0.56
N THR A 8 -17.52 44.74 0.51
CA THR A 8 -16.43 44.22 -0.31
C THR A 8 -16.07 42.82 0.22
N THR A 9 -16.37 41.79 -0.56
CA THR A 9 -16.17 40.40 -0.15
C THR A 9 -14.82 39.90 -0.74
N SER A 10 -13.94 39.36 0.10
CA SER A 10 -12.72 38.68 -0.35
C SER A 10 -13.06 37.27 -0.84
N LEU A 11 -12.54 36.88 -2.01
CA LEU A 11 -12.72 35.53 -2.57
C LEU A 11 -11.55 34.64 -2.18
N VAL A 12 -11.84 33.57 -1.44
CA VAL A 12 -10.85 32.56 -1.08
C VAL A 12 -11.05 31.34 -2.00
N ILE A 13 -9.99 30.92 -2.69
CA ILE A 13 -10.04 29.77 -3.61
C ILE A 13 -9.25 28.60 -3.02
N VAL A 14 -9.96 27.48 -2.76
CA VAL A 14 -9.42 26.21 -2.24
C VAL A 14 -9.44 25.14 -3.33
N GLU A 15 -8.84 23.97 -3.07
CA GLU A 15 -8.84 22.86 -4.04
C GLU A 15 -10.15 22.07 -4.05
N SER A 16 -10.63 21.70 -2.85
CA SER A 16 -11.74 20.77 -2.64
C SER A 16 -13.00 21.47 -2.16
N PRO A 17 -14.19 21.11 -2.70
CA PRO A 17 -15.47 21.67 -2.25
C PRO A 17 -15.80 21.29 -0.79
N ALA A 18 -15.28 20.18 -0.29
CA ALA A 18 -15.51 19.74 1.10
C ALA A 18 -14.98 20.75 2.13
N LYS A 19 -13.91 21.48 1.79
CA LYS A 19 -13.30 22.50 2.66
C LYS A 19 -14.10 23.82 2.70
N CYS A 20 -14.89 24.13 1.66
CA CYS A 20 -15.47 25.46 1.46
C CYS A 20 -16.31 25.92 2.66
N LYS A 21 -17.30 25.11 3.07
CA LYS A 21 -18.26 25.49 4.12
C LYS A 21 -17.57 25.78 5.46
N LYS A 22 -16.63 24.92 5.84
CA LYS A 22 -15.94 25.03 7.13
C LYS A 22 -14.99 26.22 7.17
N ILE A 23 -14.22 26.42 6.09
CA ILE A 23 -13.31 27.56 5.97
C ILE A 23 -14.10 28.88 5.94
N GLU A 24 -15.20 28.95 5.19
CA GLU A 24 -16.05 30.13 5.14
C GLU A 24 -16.65 30.47 6.54
N GLN A 25 -17.08 29.45 7.27
CA GLN A 25 -17.58 29.61 8.64
C GLN A 25 -16.49 30.16 9.58
N TYR A 26 -15.26 29.68 9.52
CA TYR A 26 -14.17 30.11 10.39
C TYR A 26 -13.60 31.49 10.04
N LEU A 27 -13.63 31.85 8.75
CA LEU A 27 -13.21 33.18 8.32
C LEU A 27 -14.26 34.25 8.61
N GLY A 28 -15.54 33.88 8.68
CA GLY A 28 -16.63 34.75 9.01
C GLY A 28 -17.14 35.67 7.88
N PRO A 29 -18.00 36.63 8.17
CA PRO A 29 -18.60 37.52 7.20
C PRO A 29 -17.55 38.41 6.53
N GLY A 30 -17.63 38.54 5.21
CA GLY A 30 -16.63 39.28 4.40
C GLY A 30 -15.77 38.36 3.55
N TYR A 31 -15.84 37.06 3.72
CA TYR A 31 -15.16 36.06 2.92
C TYR A 31 -16.16 35.17 2.18
N LYS A 32 -15.87 34.88 0.91
CA LYS A 32 -16.56 33.86 0.13
C LYS A 32 -15.56 32.80 -0.27
N VAL A 33 -15.88 31.52 -0.04
CA VAL A 33 -14.97 30.41 -0.32
C VAL A 33 -15.48 29.60 -1.51
N MET A 34 -14.60 29.35 -2.49
CA MET A 34 -14.89 28.54 -3.67
C MET A 34 -13.80 27.50 -3.93
N ALA A 35 -14.20 26.37 -4.49
CA ALA A 35 -13.25 25.31 -4.86
C ALA A 35 -12.90 25.35 -6.35
N SER A 36 -11.64 25.08 -6.68
CA SER A 36 -11.19 24.85 -8.07
C SER A 36 -11.48 23.42 -8.56
N TYR A 37 -11.81 22.49 -7.67
CA TYR A 37 -11.89 21.05 -7.94
C TYR A 37 -10.55 20.46 -8.44
N GLY A 38 -9.42 20.90 -7.87
CA GLY A 38 -8.07 20.56 -8.27
C GLY A 38 -7.59 21.38 -9.49
N HIS A 39 -6.65 20.83 -10.29
CA HIS A 39 -6.10 21.53 -11.46
C HIS A 39 -7.18 21.89 -12.48
N LEU A 40 -7.09 23.13 -13.04
CA LEU A 40 -7.94 23.64 -14.11
C LEU A 40 -7.27 23.51 -15.48
N ARG A 41 -5.95 23.41 -15.50
CA ARG A 41 -5.12 23.26 -16.72
C ARG A 41 -4.24 22.03 -16.58
N GLU A 42 -3.87 21.43 -17.68
CA GLU A 42 -3.02 20.24 -17.75
C GLU A 42 -1.95 20.34 -18.84
N LEU A 43 -0.93 19.52 -18.69
CA LEU A 43 0.11 19.27 -19.68
C LEU A 43 -0.14 17.88 -20.27
N SER A 44 -0.80 17.79 -21.42
CA SER A 44 -1.39 16.53 -21.93
C SER A 44 -0.47 15.75 -22.88
N SER A 45 0.53 16.37 -23.48
CA SER A 45 1.41 15.73 -24.46
C SER A 45 2.80 16.35 -24.54
N LEU A 46 3.74 15.62 -25.18
CA LEU A 46 5.09 16.15 -25.45
C LEU A 46 5.09 17.36 -26.37
N ASN A 47 4.10 17.49 -27.25
CA ASN A 47 3.96 18.64 -28.15
C ASN A 47 3.72 19.96 -27.41
N ASN A 48 3.26 19.87 -26.17
CA ASN A 48 3.06 21.01 -25.28
C ASN A 48 4.33 21.42 -24.51
N ILE A 49 5.48 20.79 -24.80
CA ILE A 49 6.77 21.09 -24.17
C ILE A 49 7.74 21.59 -25.25
N ASN A 50 8.17 22.83 -25.12
CA ASN A 50 9.18 23.39 -26.03
C ASN A 50 10.58 23.02 -25.53
N ILE A 51 11.13 21.89 -26.06
CA ILE A 51 12.44 21.35 -25.67
C ILE A 51 13.57 22.34 -25.97
N GLU A 52 13.51 23.02 -27.14
CA GLU A 52 14.53 23.98 -27.58
C GLU A 52 14.56 25.23 -26.69
N ASN A 53 13.37 25.64 -26.20
CA ASN A 53 13.25 26.76 -25.27
C ASN A 53 13.19 26.27 -23.81
N LYS A 54 14.27 25.67 -23.33
CA LYS A 54 14.45 25.28 -21.92
C LYS A 54 13.31 24.43 -21.33
N PHE A 55 12.67 23.57 -22.13
CA PHE A 55 11.53 22.74 -21.72
C PHE A 55 10.30 23.54 -21.25
N GLN A 56 10.10 24.73 -21.78
CA GLN A 56 8.97 25.57 -21.41
C GLN A 56 7.64 24.86 -21.69
N PRO A 57 6.78 24.61 -20.66
CA PRO A 57 5.51 23.95 -20.85
C PRO A 57 4.41 24.92 -21.31
N THR A 58 3.51 24.45 -22.17
CA THR A 58 2.29 25.15 -22.55
C THR A 58 1.10 24.38 -22.03
N PHE A 59 0.44 24.91 -21.00
CA PHE A 59 -0.71 24.28 -20.37
C PHE A 59 -2.01 24.60 -21.11
N THR A 60 -2.86 23.59 -21.26
CA THR A 60 -4.20 23.70 -21.85
C THR A 60 -5.28 23.52 -20.79
N ILE A 61 -6.44 24.14 -20.98
CA ILE A 61 -7.60 23.92 -20.10
C ILE A 61 -8.02 22.45 -20.21
N ILE A 62 -8.29 21.81 -19.07
CA ILE A 62 -8.77 20.44 -19.03
C ILE A 62 -10.13 20.34 -19.73
N ASP A 63 -10.23 19.49 -20.76
CA ASP A 63 -11.46 19.29 -21.54
C ASP A 63 -12.50 18.47 -20.76
N ASN A 64 -13.16 19.15 -19.82
CA ASN A 64 -14.20 18.59 -18.97
C ASN A 64 -15.27 19.64 -18.70
N GLU A 65 -16.53 19.32 -18.96
CA GLU A 65 -17.66 20.25 -18.83
C GLU A 65 -17.84 20.79 -17.39
N ILE A 66 -17.56 20.00 -16.37
CA ILE A 66 -17.62 20.44 -14.97
C ILE A 66 -16.53 21.49 -14.71
N LYS A 67 -15.33 21.26 -15.22
CA LYS A 67 -14.21 22.21 -15.11
C LYS A 67 -14.49 23.52 -15.85
N LYS A 68 -14.99 23.45 -17.06
CA LYS A 68 -15.36 24.64 -17.84
C LYS A 68 -16.40 25.50 -17.13
N LYS A 69 -17.46 24.87 -16.61
CA LYS A 69 -18.48 25.56 -15.80
C LYS A 69 -17.90 26.16 -14.52
N GLN A 70 -16.95 25.48 -13.88
CA GLN A 70 -16.32 26.00 -12.67
C GLN A 70 -15.42 27.19 -12.96
N ILE A 71 -14.68 27.15 -14.07
CA ILE A 71 -13.87 28.29 -14.55
C ILE A 71 -14.75 29.53 -14.73
N GLU A 72 -15.89 29.41 -15.40
CA GLU A 72 -16.81 30.55 -15.60
C GLU A 72 -17.37 31.08 -14.27
N LYS A 73 -17.69 30.20 -13.33
CA LYS A 73 -18.14 30.62 -11.99
C LYS A 73 -17.04 31.38 -11.25
N ILE A 74 -15.82 30.85 -11.20
CA ILE A 74 -14.68 31.49 -10.54
C ILE A 74 -14.40 32.85 -11.19
N LYS A 75 -14.38 32.94 -12.53
CA LYS A 75 -14.19 34.19 -13.27
C LYS A 75 -15.20 35.27 -12.86
N LYS A 76 -16.48 34.90 -12.77
CA LYS A 76 -17.54 35.82 -12.34
C LYS A 76 -17.33 36.31 -10.90
N GLU A 77 -16.92 35.42 -10.00
CA GLU A 77 -16.72 35.81 -8.60
C GLU A 77 -15.45 36.65 -8.41
N ILE A 78 -14.37 36.37 -9.18
CA ILE A 78 -13.17 37.22 -9.19
C ILE A 78 -13.54 38.65 -9.59
N SER A 79 -14.40 38.84 -10.62
CA SER A 79 -14.80 40.19 -11.04
C SER A 79 -15.68 40.93 -10.00
N ASN A 80 -16.30 40.22 -9.06
CA ASN A 80 -17.11 40.80 -8.00
C ASN A 80 -16.34 40.97 -6.67
N ALA A 81 -15.19 40.35 -6.53
CA ALA A 81 -14.41 40.32 -5.30
C ALA A 81 -13.53 41.59 -5.17
N SER A 82 -13.31 42.03 -3.95
CA SER A 82 -12.35 43.11 -3.65
C SER A 82 -10.91 42.62 -3.73
N GLU A 83 -10.68 41.38 -3.39
CA GLU A 83 -9.38 40.70 -3.50
C GLU A 83 -9.56 39.20 -3.67
N VAL A 84 -8.53 38.54 -4.21
CA VAL A 84 -8.47 37.09 -4.35
C VAL A 84 -7.37 36.54 -3.44
N ILE A 85 -7.70 35.50 -2.67
CA ILE A 85 -6.80 34.82 -1.76
C ILE A 85 -6.73 33.34 -2.19
N LEU A 86 -5.53 32.84 -2.44
CA LEU A 86 -5.32 31.45 -2.81
C LEU A 86 -5.06 30.63 -1.54
N ALA A 87 -5.77 29.53 -1.38
CA ALA A 87 -5.80 28.72 -0.18
C ALA A 87 -5.77 27.20 -0.50
N SER A 88 -4.98 26.83 -1.52
CA SER A 88 -4.70 25.42 -1.83
C SER A 88 -3.82 24.76 -0.76
N ASP A 89 -3.71 23.43 -0.79
CA ASP A 89 -2.94 22.66 0.18
C ASP A 89 -1.46 23.06 0.20
N ASP A 90 -0.78 22.75 1.29
CA ASP A 90 0.63 23.07 1.49
C ASP A 90 1.52 21.96 0.89
N ASP A 91 1.44 21.81 -0.43
CA ASP A 91 2.35 20.94 -1.18
C ASP A 91 2.62 21.51 -2.58
N ARG A 92 3.51 20.84 -3.35
CA ARG A 92 3.85 21.26 -4.72
C ARG A 92 2.65 21.31 -5.67
N GLU A 93 1.69 20.40 -5.48
CA GLU A 93 0.48 20.35 -6.31
C GLU A 93 -0.43 21.53 -6.00
N GLY A 94 -0.62 21.86 -4.71
CA GLY A 94 -1.39 23.03 -4.30
C GLY A 94 -0.78 24.34 -4.76
N GLU A 95 0.54 24.47 -4.73
CA GLU A 95 1.23 25.66 -5.21
C GLU A 95 1.07 25.80 -6.74
N ALA A 96 1.15 24.69 -7.49
CA ALA A 96 0.90 24.68 -8.92
C ALA A 96 -0.56 25.00 -9.27
N ILE A 97 -1.54 24.51 -8.48
CA ILE A 97 -2.96 24.87 -8.65
C ILE A 97 -3.14 26.38 -8.48
N SER A 98 -2.56 26.96 -7.43
CA SER A 98 -2.60 28.41 -7.18
C SER A 98 -1.99 29.20 -8.33
N TRP A 99 -0.84 28.76 -8.85
CA TRP A 99 -0.23 29.38 -10.02
C TRP A 99 -1.10 29.26 -11.27
N HIS A 100 -1.72 28.09 -11.52
CA HIS A 100 -2.65 27.92 -12.65
C HIS A 100 -3.86 28.84 -12.57
N ILE A 101 -4.35 29.14 -11.36
CA ILE A 101 -5.43 30.09 -11.13
C ILE A 101 -4.97 31.50 -11.53
N CYS A 102 -3.79 31.93 -11.07
CA CYS A 102 -3.24 33.22 -11.43
C CYS A 102 -3.11 33.38 -12.94
N GLU A 103 -2.50 32.44 -13.61
CA GLU A 103 -2.29 32.45 -15.07
C GLU A 103 -3.62 32.46 -15.83
N LEU A 104 -4.60 31.61 -15.42
CA LEU A 104 -5.88 31.48 -16.12
C LEU A 104 -6.75 32.73 -16.02
N PHE A 105 -6.70 33.41 -14.89
CA PHE A 105 -7.52 34.60 -14.61
C PHE A 105 -6.73 35.93 -14.67
N HIS A 106 -5.48 35.89 -15.17
CA HIS A 106 -4.61 37.05 -15.30
C HIS A 106 -4.39 37.81 -13.98
N LEU A 107 -4.25 37.07 -12.87
CA LEU A 107 -3.91 37.64 -11.58
C LEU A 107 -2.39 37.81 -11.48
N ASP A 108 -1.93 38.89 -10.86
CA ASP A 108 -0.51 39.13 -10.65
C ASP A 108 0.06 38.16 -9.60
N VAL A 109 0.90 37.22 -10.03
CA VAL A 109 1.51 36.18 -9.19
C VAL A 109 2.27 36.77 -7.98
N ASN A 110 2.86 37.98 -8.14
CA ASN A 110 3.65 38.61 -7.09
C ASN A 110 2.78 39.39 -6.07
N LYS A 111 1.51 39.68 -6.40
CA LYS A 111 0.61 40.48 -5.55
C LYS A 111 -0.53 39.66 -4.98
N THR A 112 -0.93 38.56 -5.65
CA THR A 112 -2.02 37.73 -5.18
C THR A 112 -1.63 37.03 -3.87
N LYS A 113 -2.45 37.19 -2.85
CA LYS A 113 -2.22 36.62 -1.54
C LYS A 113 -2.35 35.09 -1.57
N ARG A 114 -1.42 34.42 -0.96
CA ARG A 114 -1.40 32.97 -0.72
C ARG A 114 -1.47 32.73 0.77
N ILE A 115 -2.42 31.95 1.24
CA ILE A 115 -2.48 31.51 2.65
C ILE A 115 -2.19 30.02 2.73
N ILE A 116 -1.41 29.64 3.72
CA ILE A 116 -0.96 28.26 3.98
C ILE A 116 -1.43 27.87 5.39
N PHE A 117 -1.97 26.68 5.52
CA PHE A 117 -2.39 26.10 6.80
C PHE A 117 -2.28 24.58 6.76
N ASN A 118 -1.79 23.99 7.84
CA ASN A 118 -1.61 22.55 7.99
C ASN A 118 -2.84 21.86 8.62
N GLU A 119 -3.79 22.65 9.13
CA GLU A 119 -5.04 22.16 9.72
C GLU A 119 -6.20 23.13 9.47
N ILE A 120 -7.41 22.61 9.37
CA ILE A 120 -8.61 23.42 9.16
C ILE A 120 -9.26 23.70 10.51
N THR A 121 -8.65 24.63 11.26
CA THR A 121 -9.15 25.17 12.53
C THR A 121 -9.33 26.68 12.45
N GLU A 122 -10.15 27.25 13.33
CA GLU A 122 -10.37 28.69 13.34
C GLU A 122 -9.08 29.46 13.61
N SER A 123 -8.28 29.02 14.59
CA SER A 123 -7.00 29.65 14.94
C SER A 123 -6.00 29.64 13.81
N ALA A 124 -5.83 28.49 13.14
CA ALA A 124 -4.89 28.35 12.01
C ALA A 124 -5.31 29.23 10.82
N LEU A 125 -6.59 29.25 10.47
CA LEU A 125 -7.10 30.07 9.36
C LEU A 125 -7.02 31.58 9.67
N GLN A 126 -7.37 32.01 10.86
CA GLN A 126 -7.23 33.41 11.26
C GLN A 126 -5.77 33.88 11.26
N ASN A 127 -4.85 32.99 11.69
CA ASN A 127 -3.43 33.28 11.64
C ASN A 127 -2.93 33.35 10.18
N ALA A 128 -3.34 32.41 9.31
CA ALA A 128 -2.95 32.40 7.89
C ALA A 128 -3.44 33.66 7.14
N ILE A 129 -4.65 34.14 7.42
CA ILE A 129 -5.19 35.38 6.82
C ILE A 129 -4.39 36.62 7.26
N LYS A 130 -3.94 36.64 8.54
CA LYS A 130 -3.13 37.77 9.05
C LYS A 130 -1.72 37.77 8.48
N ASN A 131 -1.19 36.60 8.10
CA ASN A 131 0.17 36.40 7.63
C ASN A 131 0.19 35.78 6.21
N PRO A 132 -0.41 36.44 5.20
CA PRO A 132 -0.42 35.90 3.84
C PRO A 132 0.97 35.92 3.24
N GLN A 133 1.25 34.94 2.40
CA GLN A 133 2.51 34.79 1.69
C GLN A 133 2.35 35.15 0.21
N LYS A 134 3.47 35.11 -0.52
CA LYS A 134 3.49 35.09 -1.98
C LYS A 134 3.57 33.65 -2.48
N LEU A 135 3.16 33.43 -3.74
CA LEU A 135 3.40 32.14 -4.37
C LEU A 135 4.89 31.82 -4.41
N ASN A 136 5.21 30.58 -4.06
CA ASN A 136 6.57 30.05 -4.16
C ASN A 136 6.81 29.45 -5.55
N MET A 137 7.40 30.21 -6.45
CA MET A 137 7.66 29.78 -7.82
C MET A 137 8.60 28.59 -7.92
N ASN A 138 9.47 28.36 -6.93
CA ASN A 138 10.35 27.18 -6.93
C ASN A 138 9.55 25.88 -6.75
N LEU A 139 8.51 25.90 -5.89
CA LEU A 139 7.58 24.76 -5.77
C LEU A 139 6.80 24.53 -7.06
N VAL A 140 6.35 25.60 -7.73
CA VAL A 140 5.69 25.52 -9.04
C VAL A 140 6.63 24.89 -10.07
N TYR A 141 7.87 25.37 -10.17
CA TYR A 141 8.87 24.80 -11.09
C TYR A 141 9.17 23.33 -10.80
N ALA A 142 9.27 22.95 -9.55
CA ALA A 142 9.48 21.54 -9.18
C ALA A 142 8.32 20.64 -9.59
N GLN A 143 7.08 21.11 -9.43
CA GLN A 143 5.88 20.38 -9.87
C GLN A 143 5.83 20.29 -11.41
N GLN A 144 6.10 21.39 -12.13
CA GLN A 144 6.20 21.39 -13.59
C GLN A 144 7.30 20.45 -14.08
N THR A 145 8.48 20.49 -13.45
CA THR A 145 9.59 19.59 -13.77
C THR A 145 9.16 18.14 -13.65
N ARG A 146 8.48 17.80 -12.56
CA ARG A 146 7.97 16.44 -12.34
C ARG A 146 7.01 16.03 -13.44
N GLN A 147 6.04 16.88 -13.82
CA GLN A 147 5.11 16.58 -14.93
C GLN A 147 5.85 16.38 -16.25
N ILE A 148 6.82 17.24 -16.57
CA ILE A 148 7.63 17.13 -17.78
C ILE A 148 8.41 15.81 -17.80
N LEU A 149 9.08 15.45 -16.69
CA LEU A 149 9.81 14.18 -16.59
C LEU A 149 8.90 12.96 -16.72
N ASP A 150 7.74 12.98 -16.08
CA ASP A 150 6.76 11.89 -16.19
C ASP A 150 6.24 11.73 -17.62
N LEU A 151 6.04 12.83 -18.36
CA LEU A 151 5.69 12.82 -19.79
C LEU A 151 6.85 12.35 -20.67
N LEU A 152 8.08 12.85 -20.47
CA LEU A 152 9.25 12.42 -21.23
C LEU A 152 9.44 10.90 -21.11
N VAL A 153 9.47 10.37 -19.89
CA VAL A 153 9.64 8.92 -19.67
C VAL A 153 8.44 8.15 -20.24
N GLY A 154 7.22 8.55 -19.89
CA GLY A 154 6.00 7.84 -20.27
C GLY A 154 5.80 7.79 -21.79
N PHE A 155 5.91 8.92 -22.48
CA PHE A 155 5.65 9.00 -23.93
C PHE A 155 6.81 8.52 -24.79
N LYS A 156 8.05 8.51 -24.28
CA LYS A 156 9.19 8.00 -25.04
C LYS A 156 9.41 6.49 -24.83
N VAL A 157 9.20 5.96 -23.62
CA VAL A 157 9.48 4.56 -23.29
C VAL A 157 8.26 3.65 -23.51
N SER A 158 7.04 4.07 -23.14
CA SER A 158 5.86 3.20 -23.29
C SER A 158 5.60 2.75 -24.74
N PRO A 159 5.80 3.57 -25.79
CA PRO A 159 5.70 3.10 -27.17
C PRO A 159 6.68 1.99 -27.53
N MET A 160 7.84 1.91 -26.88
CA MET A 160 8.80 0.81 -27.08
C MET A 160 8.22 -0.51 -26.56
N LEU A 161 7.56 -0.49 -25.38
CA LEU A 161 6.83 -1.66 -24.89
C LEU A 161 5.73 -2.12 -25.85
N TRP A 162 5.00 -1.19 -26.48
CA TRP A 162 3.98 -1.53 -27.47
C TRP A 162 4.57 -2.10 -28.75
N LYS A 163 5.73 -1.61 -29.17
CA LYS A 163 6.42 -2.06 -30.38
C LYS A 163 7.02 -3.45 -30.19
N PHE A 164 7.72 -3.69 -29.08
CA PHE A 164 8.53 -4.89 -28.86
C PHE A 164 7.81 -5.98 -28.08
N ILE A 165 6.86 -5.65 -27.20
CA ILE A 165 6.07 -6.62 -26.42
C ILE A 165 4.71 -6.84 -27.05
N THR A 166 3.74 -5.93 -26.81
CA THR A 166 2.39 -6.05 -27.38
C THR A 166 1.62 -4.73 -27.33
N LYS A 167 0.76 -4.50 -28.37
CA LYS A 167 -0.26 -3.44 -28.38
C LYS A 167 -1.63 -3.92 -27.87
N LYS A 168 -1.80 -5.24 -27.66
CA LYS A 168 -3.11 -5.89 -27.47
C LYS A 168 -3.44 -6.15 -25.99
N SER A 169 -2.65 -5.66 -25.03
CA SER A 169 -2.97 -5.82 -23.60
C SER A 169 -4.28 -5.11 -23.23
N LYS A 170 -5.01 -5.69 -22.27
CA LYS A 170 -6.27 -5.12 -21.74
C LYS A 170 -6.05 -3.70 -21.20
N ASN A 171 -4.96 -3.51 -20.47
CA ASN A 171 -4.48 -2.22 -20.01
C ASN A 171 -3.24 -1.89 -20.82
N SER A 172 -3.19 -0.71 -21.42
CA SER A 172 -2.03 -0.26 -22.18
C SER A 172 -0.75 -0.40 -21.36
N LEU A 173 0.28 -1.04 -21.93
CA LEU A 173 1.58 -1.14 -21.26
C LEU A 173 2.15 0.25 -21.05
N SER A 174 2.73 0.49 -19.90
CA SER A 174 3.37 1.76 -19.57
C SER A 174 4.60 1.59 -18.72
N ALA A 175 5.60 2.42 -18.97
CA ALA A 175 6.71 2.66 -18.08
C ALA A 175 6.57 4.04 -17.44
N GLY A 176 7.10 4.21 -16.25
CA GLY A 176 7.06 5.48 -15.56
C GLY A 176 8.21 5.61 -14.57
N ARG A 177 8.64 6.82 -14.32
CA ARG A 177 9.83 7.19 -13.56
C ARG A 177 9.91 6.52 -12.17
N CYS A 178 8.82 6.49 -11.42
CA CYS A 178 8.73 5.83 -10.11
C CYS A 178 7.96 4.49 -10.18
N GLN A 179 7.04 4.34 -11.14
CA GLN A 179 6.25 3.12 -11.32
C GLN A 179 7.14 1.92 -11.68
N THR A 180 8.09 2.09 -12.57
CA THR A 180 8.98 1.01 -13.02
C THR A 180 9.92 0.56 -11.91
N PRO A 181 10.61 1.44 -11.15
CA PRO A 181 11.36 1.02 -9.96
C PRO A 181 10.50 0.36 -8.88
N ALA A 182 9.24 0.78 -8.69
CA ALA A 182 8.32 0.08 -7.78
C ALA A 182 8.02 -1.36 -8.22
N LEU A 183 7.82 -1.58 -9.53
CA LEU A 183 7.69 -2.92 -10.10
C LEU A 183 8.99 -3.72 -9.96
N LYS A 184 10.14 -3.07 -10.14
CA LYS A 184 11.46 -3.71 -9.97
C LYS A 184 11.66 -4.24 -8.55
N ILE A 185 11.21 -3.54 -7.51
CA ILE A 185 11.28 -4.03 -6.13
C ILE A 185 10.54 -5.38 -5.97
N ILE A 186 9.38 -5.51 -6.59
CA ILE A 186 8.60 -6.76 -6.51
C ILE A 186 9.26 -7.86 -7.36
N TYR A 187 9.84 -7.51 -8.51
CA TYR A 187 10.58 -8.44 -9.36
C TYR A 187 11.82 -8.97 -8.64
N ASP A 188 12.65 -8.09 -8.07
CA ASP A 188 13.87 -8.50 -7.33
C ASP A 188 13.51 -9.42 -6.15
N ASN A 189 12.40 -9.18 -5.46
CA ASN A 189 11.91 -10.08 -4.42
C ASN A 189 11.49 -11.45 -4.97
N GLN A 190 10.85 -11.51 -6.14
CA GLN A 190 10.48 -12.77 -6.78
C GLN A 190 11.72 -13.58 -7.16
N GLU A 191 12.74 -12.91 -7.71
CA GLU A 191 14.03 -13.55 -8.05
C GLU A 191 14.74 -14.13 -6.80
N GLU A 192 14.75 -13.36 -5.69
CA GLU A 192 15.27 -13.87 -4.42
C GLU A 192 14.48 -15.09 -3.91
N ILE A 193 13.17 -15.11 -4.08
CA ILE A 193 12.32 -16.25 -3.70
C ILE A 193 12.63 -17.47 -4.58
N ASN A 194 12.78 -17.27 -5.89
CA ASN A 194 13.10 -18.34 -6.85
C ASN A 194 14.46 -18.96 -6.52
N GLN A 195 15.50 -18.15 -6.33
CA GLN A 195 16.84 -18.62 -5.96
C GLN A 195 16.84 -19.38 -4.63
N ASN A 196 16.07 -18.93 -3.63
CA ASN A 196 15.93 -19.64 -2.36
C ASN A 196 15.24 -21.01 -2.53
N LYS A 197 14.25 -21.11 -3.41
CA LYS A 197 13.61 -22.40 -3.73
C LYS A 197 14.56 -23.37 -4.43
N GLU A 198 15.36 -22.90 -5.37
CA GLU A 198 16.36 -23.70 -6.08
C GLU A 198 17.48 -24.22 -5.16
N ASN A 199 17.94 -23.39 -4.23
CA ASN A 199 18.95 -23.78 -3.23
C ASN A 199 18.42 -24.75 -2.17
N GLY A 200 17.12 -25.07 -2.21
CA GLY A 200 16.42 -25.94 -1.28
C GLY A 200 16.16 -25.25 0.07
N ASN A 201 14.92 -25.25 0.50
CA ASN A 201 14.59 -24.81 1.85
C ASN A 201 15.23 -25.76 2.86
N LYS A 202 16.10 -25.24 3.73
CA LYS A 202 16.81 -26.05 4.72
C LYS A 202 15.85 -26.55 5.78
N LYS A 203 15.76 -27.86 5.94
CA LYS A 203 15.03 -28.49 7.03
C LYS A 203 15.88 -28.42 8.31
N ILE A 204 15.25 -28.01 9.41
CA ILE A 204 15.89 -27.95 10.73
C ILE A 204 14.94 -28.46 11.78
N TYR A 205 15.48 -28.98 12.87
CA TYR A 205 14.74 -29.36 14.06
C TYR A 205 14.91 -28.30 15.14
N ASN A 206 13.79 -27.76 15.63
CA ASN A 206 13.73 -26.89 16.80
C ASN A 206 13.24 -27.69 18.00
N THR A 207 14.03 -27.71 19.08
CA THR A 207 13.73 -28.50 20.27
C THR A 207 13.25 -27.59 21.40
N ILE A 208 12.12 -27.97 21.98
CA ILE A 208 11.50 -27.32 23.16
C ILE A 208 11.46 -28.31 24.30
N GLY A 209 11.95 -27.92 25.46
CA GLY A 209 11.91 -28.72 26.68
C GLY A 209 10.87 -28.19 27.66
N TYR A 210 10.16 -29.10 28.34
CA TYR A 210 9.24 -28.82 29.44
C TYR A 210 9.77 -29.51 30.71
N PHE A 211 10.15 -28.73 31.72
CA PHE A 211 10.88 -29.24 32.88
C PHE A 211 10.10 -29.13 34.18
N THR A 212 9.52 -27.99 34.48
CA THR A 212 8.93 -27.70 35.79
C THR A 212 7.48 -28.14 35.87
N ASN A 213 6.74 -27.77 34.85
CA ASN A 213 5.37 -28.17 34.58
C ASN A 213 5.21 -28.29 33.05
N SER A 214 4.11 -28.82 32.61
CA SER A 214 3.87 -29.01 31.16
C SER A 214 3.53 -27.72 30.39
N ILE A 215 3.70 -26.53 30.98
CA ILE A 215 3.17 -25.28 30.46
C ILE A 215 4.29 -24.38 29.94
N ILE A 216 5.47 -24.33 30.63
CA ILE A 216 6.55 -23.38 30.25
C ILE A 216 7.45 -24.02 29.19
N PRO A 217 7.46 -23.53 27.96
CA PRO A 217 8.29 -24.04 26.88
C PRO A 217 9.67 -23.37 26.95
N PHE A 218 10.71 -24.14 27.19
CA PHE A 218 12.08 -23.65 27.10
C PHE A 218 12.68 -24.00 25.75
N ASP A 219 13.12 -23.01 24.98
CA ASP A 219 13.73 -23.20 23.69
C ASP A 219 15.20 -23.60 23.83
N LEU A 220 15.60 -24.65 23.11
CA LEU A 220 17.00 -25.04 23.00
C LEU A 220 17.77 -24.04 22.16
N ASN A 221 18.96 -23.63 22.58
CA ASN A 221 19.81 -22.69 21.86
C ASN A 221 20.57 -23.30 20.66
N LYS A 222 20.21 -24.55 20.28
CA LYS A 222 20.75 -25.27 19.11
C LYS A 222 19.62 -25.71 18.19
N GLN A 223 19.82 -25.53 16.90
CA GLN A 223 18.97 -26.11 15.86
C GLN A 223 19.75 -27.22 15.18
N PHE A 224 19.11 -28.38 14.97
CA PHE A 224 19.73 -29.51 14.31
C PHE A 224 19.31 -29.58 12.84
N GLU A 225 20.29 -29.95 11.98
CA GLU A 225 20.07 -30.08 10.54
C GLU A 225 19.89 -31.55 10.14
N SER A 226 20.29 -32.48 11.02
CA SER A 226 20.22 -33.93 10.83
C SER A 226 19.31 -34.56 11.88
N GLU A 227 18.55 -35.57 11.48
CA GLU A 227 17.72 -36.39 12.32
C GLU A 227 18.57 -37.17 13.32
N ASP A 228 19.70 -37.71 12.87
CA ASP A 228 20.63 -38.48 13.72
C ASP A 228 21.26 -37.60 14.83
N GLU A 229 21.70 -36.37 14.48
CA GLU A 229 22.26 -35.42 15.45
C GLU A 229 21.21 -35.05 16.53
N MET A 230 19.98 -34.85 16.07
CA MET A 230 18.87 -34.49 16.97
C MET A 230 18.42 -35.65 17.85
N THR A 231 18.30 -36.87 17.33
CA THR A 231 17.94 -38.06 18.11
C THR A 231 19.01 -38.42 19.12
N ASN A 232 20.29 -38.35 18.76
CA ASN A 232 21.40 -38.52 19.70
C ASN A 232 21.35 -37.51 20.84
N PHE A 233 21.03 -36.24 20.54
CA PHE A 233 20.84 -35.22 21.57
C PHE A 233 19.68 -35.56 22.51
N LEU A 234 18.55 -36.05 22.00
CA LEU A 234 17.41 -36.46 22.83
C LEU A 234 17.77 -37.67 23.72
N ASP A 235 18.49 -38.64 23.19
CA ASP A 235 18.96 -39.80 23.91
C ASP A 235 19.92 -39.40 25.05
N ASP A 236 20.94 -38.59 24.73
CA ASP A 236 21.85 -38.02 25.75
C ASP A 236 21.08 -37.25 26.84
N SER A 237 20.01 -36.55 26.45
CA SER A 237 19.19 -35.75 27.37
C SER A 237 18.34 -36.60 28.30
N SER A 238 18.05 -37.88 27.96
CA SER A 238 17.22 -38.76 28.74
C SER A 238 17.78 -39.02 30.16
N ASN A 239 19.12 -39.07 30.27
CA ASN A 239 19.86 -39.33 31.51
C ASN A 239 20.69 -38.13 32.00
N TYR A 240 20.56 -36.96 31.37
CA TYR A 240 21.33 -35.78 31.71
C TYR A 240 20.79 -35.08 32.97
N GLU A 241 21.68 -34.66 33.87
CA GLU A 241 21.32 -33.84 35.03
C GLU A 241 21.14 -32.36 34.60
N HIS A 242 19.89 -31.94 34.43
CA HIS A 242 19.53 -30.59 34.02
C HIS A 242 19.59 -29.63 35.23
N LEU A 243 20.49 -28.65 35.18
CA LEU A 243 20.66 -27.64 36.22
C LEU A 243 19.93 -26.34 35.84
N TYR A 244 19.12 -25.86 36.76
CA TYR A 244 18.40 -24.60 36.62
C TYR A 244 19.24 -23.41 37.07
N THR A 245 19.23 -22.36 36.27
CA THR A 245 19.77 -21.03 36.62
C THR A 245 18.82 -19.94 36.16
N CYS A 246 18.73 -18.86 36.91
CA CYS A 246 17.92 -17.71 36.54
C CYS A 246 18.74 -16.41 36.68
N SER A 247 18.67 -15.54 35.71
CA SER A 247 19.35 -14.25 35.80
C SER A 247 18.71 -13.35 36.84
N GLN A 248 19.48 -12.36 37.35
CA GLN A 248 18.89 -11.26 38.10
C GLN A 248 17.97 -10.45 37.15
N PRO A 249 16.92 -9.81 37.72
CA PRO A 249 16.05 -8.92 36.93
C PRO A 249 16.82 -7.80 36.28
N ILE A 250 16.66 -7.68 34.96
CA ILE A 250 17.26 -6.63 34.15
C ILE A 250 16.16 -5.65 33.71
N LYS A 251 16.31 -4.38 34.06
CA LYS A 251 15.39 -3.34 33.63
C LYS A 251 15.59 -3.00 32.15
N LYS A 252 14.53 -3.08 31.34
CA LYS A 252 14.54 -2.69 29.95
C LYS A 252 13.38 -1.74 29.64
N TYR A 253 13.55 -0.93 28.58
CA TYR A 253 12.57 0.05 28.12
C TYR A 253 12.00 -0.39 26.79
N LYS A 254 10.68 -0.20 26.60
CA LYS A 254 10.01 -0.30 25.30
C LYS A 254 9.62 1.12 24.89
N GLU A 255 10.29 1.62 23.87
CA GLU A 255 10.11 2.99 23.39
C GLU A 255 8.70 3.22 22.82
N PRO A 256 8.16 4.45 22.94
CA PRO A 256 6.91 4.82 22.32
C PRO A 256 7.00 4.78 20.78
N PRO A 257 5.87 4.65 20.08
CA PRO A 257 5.87 4.72 18.62
C PRO A 257 6.23 6.14 18.15
N GLU A 258 6.83 6.22 16.96
CA GLU A 258 7.07 7.51 16.32
C GLU A 258 5.74 8.19 15.89
N PRO A 259 5.71 9.55 15.84
CA PRO A 259 4.63 10.29 15.19
C PRO A 259 4.37 9.82 13.77
N PHE A 260 3.12 9.87 13.32
CA PHE A 260 2.77 9.42 11.98
C PHE A 260 3.26 10.35 10.88
N THR A 261 4.10 9.82 9.99
CA THR A 261 4.32 10.32 8.63
C THR A 261 3.35 9.64 7.67
N THR A 262 3.25 10.13 6.43
CA THR A 262 2.45 9.48 5.36
C THR A 262 2.82 8.02 5.16
N SER A 263 4.10 7.70 5.15
CA SER A 263 4.58 6.34 4.97
C SER A 263 4.22 5.46 6.17
N LYS A 264 4.48 5.94 7.39
CA LYS A 264 4.20 5.19 8.62
C LYS A 264 2.72 4.89 8.82
N ILE A 265 1.83 5.85 8.56
CA ILE A 265 0.39 5.61 8.69
C ILE A 265 -0.11 4.58 7.66
N GLN A 266 0.39 4.63 6.42
CA GLN A 266 0.04 3.62 5.40
C GLN A 266 0.50 2.22 5.81
N GLN A 267 1.73 2.08 6.33
CA GLN A 267 2.27 0.80 6.80
C GLN A 267 1.47 0.26 7.99
N LYS A 268 1.28 1.06 9.04
CA LYS A 268 0.56 0.61 10.24
C LYS A 268 -0.92 0.36 9.99
N ALA A 269 -1.60 1.20 9.19
CA ALA A 269 -3.01 0.99 8.84
C ALA A 269 -3.19 -0.29 8.00
N SER A 270 -2.26 -0.62 7.12
CA SER A 270 -2.28 -1.87 6.36
C SER A 270 -2.13 -3.10 7.27
N ASN A 271 -1.25 -3.03 8.26
CA ASN A 271 -0.96 -4.15 9.16
C ASN A 271 -2.05 -4.33 10.25
N GLU A 272 -2.54 -3.24 10.84
CA GLU A 272 -3.44 -3.29 12.00
C GLU A 272 -4.92 -3.14 11.63
N LEU A 273 -5.25 -2.33 10.60
CA LEU A 273 -6.62 -2.06 10.17
C LEU A 273 -6.99 -2.81 8.89
N HIS A 274 -6.01 -3.40 8.21
CA HIS A 274 -6.16 -4.07 6.90
C HIS A 274 -6.67 -3.15 5.78
N TYR A 275 -6.34 -1.86 5.85
CA TYR A 275 -6.63 -0.88 4.81
C TYR A 275 -5.49 -0.81 3.80
N SER A 276 -5.82 -0.73 2.51
CA SER A 276 -4.79 -0.48 1.49
C SER A 276 -4.20 0.94 1.65
N PRO A 277 -2.98 1.19 1.16
CA PRO A 277 -2.40 2.54 1.15
C PRO A 277 -3.32 3.59 0.52
N LYS A 278 -4.01 3.24 -0.57
CA LYS A 278 -4.98 4.11 -1.25
C LYS A 278 -6.19 4.42 -0.38
N GLU A 279 -6.77 3.42 0.27
CA GLU A 279 -7.90 3.58 1.19
C GLU A 279 -7.50 4.42 2.40
N THR A 280 -6.33 4.16 2.99
CA THR A 280 -5.76 4.94 4.09
C THR A 280 -5.67 6.42 3.72
N MET A 281 -5.08 6.74 2.56
CA MET A 281 -4.95 8.14 2.12
C MET A 281 -6.30 8.80 1.84
N LYS A 282 -7.27 8.05 1.30
CA LYS A 282 -8.62 8.56 1.08
C LYS A 282 -9.32 8.92 2.41
N LEU A 283 -9.22 8.06 3.41
CA LEU A 283 -9.79 8.31 4.75
C LEU A 283 -9.10 9.50 5.43
N CYS A 284 -7.77 9.57 5.36
CA CYS A 284 -7.02 10.72 5.91
C CYS A 284 -7.39 12.03 5.19
N GLN A 285 -7.58 12.02 3.87
CA GLN A 285 -8.02 13.18 3.11
C GLN A 285 -9.39 13.67 3.60
N SER A 286 -10.34 12.77 3.77
CA SER A 286 -11.68 13.10 4.28
C SER A 286 -11.62 13.69 5.70
N LEU A 287 -10.82 13.09 6.59
CA LEU A 287 -10.65 13.58 7.96
C LEU A 287 -9.97 14.97 8.00
N TYR A 288 -8.99 15.22 7.13
CA TYR A 288 -8.34 16.51 7.00
C TYR A 288 -9.32 17.57 6.49
N GLU A 289 -10.05 17.30 5.41
CA GLU A 289 -11.04 18.21 4.83
C GLU A 289 -12.17 18.54 5.80
N ALA A 290 -12.53 17.58 6.66
CA ALA A 290 -13.46 17.78 7.76
C ALA A 290 -12.81 18.52 8.96
N GLY A 291 -11.51 18.78 8.94
CA GLY A 291 -10.76 19.50 9.98
C GLY A 291 -10.57 18.70 11.27
N TYR A 292 -10.54 17.38 11.20
CA TYR A 292 -10.30 16.51 12.35
C TYR A 292 -8.83 16.17 12.56
N ILE A 293 -8.03 16.16 11.48
CA ILE A 293 -6.59 15.89 11.53
C ILE A 293 -5.80 16.96 10.78
N THR A 294 -4.47 17.01 11.01
CA THR A 294 -3.52 17.80 10.23
C THR A 294 -3.36 17.24 8.81
N TYR A 295 -2.70 17.99 7.94
CA TYR A 295 -2.44 17.59 6.56
C TYR A 295 -1.67 16.28 6.50
N MET A 296 -2.18 15.32 5.75
CA MET A 296 -1.73 13.92 5.78
C MET A 296 -0.56 13.60 4.84
N ARG A 297 -0.14 14.52 3.97
CA ARG A 297 1.02 14.32 3.09
C ARG A 297 2.26 14.98 3.69
N THR A 298 2.90 14.29 4.62
CA THR A 298 4.04 14.78 5.37
C THR A 298 5.07 13.69 5.64
N ASP A 299 6.32 14.04 5.67
CA ASP A 299 7.45 13.25 6.15
C ASP A 299 7.95 13.73 7.53
N SER A 300 7.35 14.80 8.06
CA SER A 300 7.67 15.33 9.38
C SER A 300 7.25 14.40 10.50
N LYS A 301 8.10 14.30 11.52
CA LYS A 301 7.86 13.58 12.78
C LYS A 301 7.68 14.53 13.97
N THR A 302 7.45 15.80 13.71
CA THR A 302 7.37 16.84 14.74
C THR A 302 5.96 17.41 14.83
N TYR A 303 5.65 18.01 15.98
CA TYR A 303 4.38 18.67 16.26
C TYR A 303 4.64 20.16 16.53
N SER A 304 3.61 21.01 16.40
CA SER A 304 3.71 22.40 16.80
C SER A 304 3.84 22.54 18.32
N GLN A 305 4.52 23.61 18.75
CA GLN A 305 4.70 23.91 20.17
C GLN A 305 3.35 24.02 20.90
N GLU A 306 2.38 24.72 20.30
CA GLU A 306 1.03 24.86 20.86
C GLU A 306 0.35 23.49 21.08
N PHE A 307 0.51 22.56 20.16
CA PHE A 307 -0.04 21.23 20.32
C PHE A 307 0.67 20.42 21.41
N ILE A 308 2.00 20.53 21.51
CA ILE A 308 2.78 19.87 22.58
C ILE A 308 2.34 20.34 23.97
N GLU A 309 2.05 21.62 24.13
CA GLU A 309 1.52 22.14 25.40
C GLU A 309 0.15 21.54 25.76
N LYS A 310 -0.75 21.49 24.79
CA LYS A 310 -2.07 20.89 24.96
C LYS A 310 -2.02 19.37 25.27
N ILE A 311 -1.15 18.63 24.60
CA ILE A 311 -1.05 17.19 24.85
C ILE A 311 -0.37 16.86 26.19
N LYS A 312 0.61 17.68 26.62
CA LYS A 312 1.16 17.58 27.97
C LYS A 312 0.08 17.75 29.03
N GLU A 313 -0.76 18.78 28.90
CA GLU A 313 -1.90 19.01 29.80
C GLU A 313 -2.87 17.83 29.78
N TYR A 314 -3.20 17.33 28.59
CA TYR A 314 -4.09 16.16 28.43
C TYR A 314 -3.52 14.91 29.13
N ILE A 315 -2.24 14.61 28.97
CA ILE A 315 -1.57 13.47 29.62
C ILE A 315 -1.61 13.61 31.14
N LEU A 316 -1.27 14.80 31.67
CA LEU A 316 -1.30 15.07 33.10
C LEU A 316 -2.70 14.86 33.70
N CYS A 317 -3.74 15.33 33.01
CA CYS A 317 -5.12 15.22 33.51
C CYS A 317 -5.67 13.79 33.48
N ASN A 318 -5.24 12.95 32.52
CA ASN A 318 -5.87 11.65 32.29
C ASN A 318 -5.03 10.43 32.72
N PHE A 319 -3.72 10.60 32.89
CA PHE A 319 -2.79 9.48 33.15
C PHE A 319 -1.90 9.68 34.37
N SER A 320 -2.09 10.76 35.14
CA SER A 320 -1.29 11.02 36.35
C SER A 320 -1.51 9.91 37.40
N ARG A 321 -0.41 9.36 37.91
CA ARG A 321 -0.35 8.54 39.13
C ARG A 321 0.71 9.09 40.06
N GLU A 322 0.55 8.96 41.38
CA GLU A 322 1.51 9.44 42.34
C GLU A 322 2.91 8.85 42.08
N GLY A 323 3.90 9.72 41.88
CA GLY A 323 5.32 9.35 41.66
C GLY A 323 5.69 8.87 40.27
N GLU A 324 4.77 8.83 39.31
CA GLU A 324 5.02 8.38 37.93
C GLU A 324 4.70 9.48 36.89
N SER A 325 5.66 9.78 36.03
CA SER A 325 5.47 10.70 34.90
C SER A 325 5.14 9.93 33.63
N TYR A 326 3.93 10.12 33.08
CA TYR A 326 3.54 9.57 31.79
C TYR A 326 3.97 10.45 30.61
N ILE A 327 4.50 11.65 30.84
CA ILE A 327 5.04 12.52 29.81
C ILE A 327 6.45 12.07 29.46
N ASN A 328 6.73 11.91 28.18
CA ASN A 328 8.08 11.60 27.69
C ASN A 328 9.04 12.76 28.02
N ASP A 329 10.16 12.47 28.68
CA ASP A 329 11.17 13.47 29.02
C ASP A 329 11.76 14.17 27.76
N GLN A 330 11.69 13.50 26.61
CA GLN A 330 12.16 14.03 25.33
C GLN A 330 11.03 14.62 24.46
N ILE A 331 9.84 14.87 25.03
CA ILE A 331 8.68 15.36 24.27
C ILE A 331 8.98 16.68 23.56
N ASP A 332 9.82 17.54 24.14
CA ASP A 332 10.22 18.81 23.53
C ASP A 332 11.09 18.62 22.29
N CYS A 333 11.76 17.46 22.13
CA CYS A 333 12.47 17.11 20.90
C CYS A 333 11.51 16.81 19.74
N LEU A 334 10.22 16.58 20.03
CA LEU A 334 9.17 16.42 19.00
C LEU A 334 8.65 17.76 18.48
N THR A 335 9.19 18.89 18.93
CA THR A 335 8.83 20.22 18.42
C THR A 335 9.72 20.64 17.27
N ASN A 336 9.17 21.44 16.35
CA ASN A 336 9.95 22.12 15.33
C ASN A 336 10.84 23.18 16.01
N GLY A 337 12.11 22.88 16.23
CA GLY A 337 13.05 23.59 17.08
C GLY A 337 13.56 24.96 16.61
N SER A 338 12.84 25.65 15.70
CA SER A 338 13.20 27.04 15.38
C SER A 338 12.00 27.88 14.96
N LEU A 339 11.80 28.98 15.62
CA LEU A 339 10.88 30.09 15.30
C LEU A 339 11.02 30.64 13.85
N LYS A 340 11.97 30.16 13.06
CA LYS A 340 12.25 30.63 11.69
C LYS A 340 11.54 29.82 10.59
N GLU A 341 11.03 28.63 10.89
CA GLU A 341 10.25 27.81 9.93
C GLU A 341 8.79 27.72 10.39
N ALA A 342 8.11 28.85 10.45
CA ALA A 342 6.70 28.94 10.86
C ALA A 342 5.72 28.16 9.97
N HIS A 343 6.21 27.42 8.96
CA HIS A 343 5.46 26.68 7.98
C HIS A 343 6.02 25.28 7.72
N ALA A 344 6.81 24.71 8.64
CA ALA A 344 7.23 23.32 8.51
C ALA A 344 6.02 22.40 8.68
N HIS A 345 5.91 21.40 7.79
CA HIS A 345 4.89 20.36 7.92
C HIS A 345 4.98 19.70 9.29
N GLU A 346 3.82 19.42 9.87
CA GLU A 346 3.71 18.63 11.11
C GLU A 346 3.47 17.15 10.79
N ALA A 347 3.69 16.29 11.79
CA ALA A 347 3.23 14.92 11.77
C ALA A 347 1.69 14.86 11.71
N ILE A 348 1.15 13.74 11.25
CA ILE A 348 -0.30 13.49 11.20
C ILE A 348 -0.81 13.32 12.63
N ARG A 349 -1.69 14.21 13.06
CA ARG A 349 -2.27 14.24 14.40
C ARG A 349 -3.74 14.73 14.39
N PRO A 350 -4.53 14.48 15.45
CA PRO A 350 -5.80 15.17 15.61
C PRO A 350 -5.59 16.68 15.78
N THR A 351 -6.52 17.48 15.27
CA THR A 351 -6.52 18.93 15.47
C THR A 351 -6.88 19.30 16.91
N ASN A 352 -7.65 18.43 17.57
CA ASN A 352 -8.07 18.58 18.95
C ASN A 352 -7.86 17.28 19.73
N ILE A 353 -6.87 17.26 20.63
CA ILE A 353 -6.56 16.05 21.43
C ILE A 353 -7.67 15.69 22.42
N TYR A 354 -8.51 16.65 22.85
CA TYR A 354 -9.62 16.42 23.74
C TYR A 354 -10.81 15.71 23.07
N LEU A 355 -10.89 15.71 21.74
CA LEU A 355 -11.88 14.99 20.95
C LEU A 355 -11.44 13.53 20.76
N LYS A 356 -11.82 12.66 21.71
CA LYS A 356 -11.43 11.24 21.66
C LYS A 356 -12.19 10.43 20.60
N GLU A 357 -13.44 10.76 20.35
CA GLU A 357 -14.32 10.06 19.42
C GLU A 357 -15.04 11.06 18.52
N LEU A 358 -15.19 10.72 17.25
CA LEU A 358 -15.91 11.54 16.29
C LEU A 358 -17.44 11.40 16.45
N PRO A 359 -18.24 12.41 16.01
CA PRO A 359 -19.70 12.37 16.03
C PRO A 359 -20.29 11.13 15.35
N GLU A 360 -21.54 10.78 15.72
CA GLU A 360 -22.18 9.54 15.26
C GLU A 360 -22.45 9.50 13.75
N ASP A 361 -22.63 10.64 13.12
CA ASP A 361 -22.90 10.81 11.68
C ASP A 361 -21.67 10.61 10.78
N VAL A 362 -20.47 10.49 11.34
CA VAL A 362 -19.23 10.22 10.60
C VAL A 362 -19.15 8.73 10.25
N ASP A 363 -18.60 8.40 9.07
CA ASP A 363 -18.43 7.01 8.61
C ASP A 363 -17.59 6.18 9.60
N SER A 364 -17.96 4.91 9.73
CA SER A 364 -17.31 3.97 10.66
C SER A 364 -15.82 3.75 10.40
N LYS A 365 -15.40 3.75 9.13
CA LYS A 365 -13.98 3.64 8.76
C LYS A 365 -13.21 4.91 9.08
N GLU A 366 -13.82 6.06 8.89
CA GLU A 366 -13.24 7.35 9.28
C GLU A 366 -13.06 7.45 10.80
N LYS A 367 -14.08 7.05 11.59
CA LYS A 367 -13.98 6.95 13.05
C LYS A 367 -12.83 6.06 13.49
N ARG A 368 -12.72 4.88 12.86
CA ARG A 368 -11.64 3.93 13.17
C ARG A 368 -10.26 4.49 12.81
N MET A 369 -10.14 5.16 11.66
CA MET A 369 -8.89 5.82 11.25
C MET A 369 -8.54 6.99 12.16
N TYR A 370 -9.51 7.82 12.54
CA TYR A 370 -9.30 8.92 13.47
C TYR A 370 -8.81 8.42 14.84
N LYS A 371 -9.49 7.43 15.42
CA LYS A 371 -9.08 6.80 16.67
C LYS A 371 -7.65 6.26 16.59
N PHE A 372 -7.30 5.63 15.49
CA PHE A 372 -5.96 5.10 15.25
C PHE A 372 -4.89 6.21 15.24
N ILE A 373 -5.18 7.34 14.60
CA ILE A 373 -4.31 8.53 14.59
C ILE A 373 -4.22 9.13 16.01
N TRP A 374 -5.35 9.30 16.68
CA TRP A 374 -5.43 9.85 18.01
C TRP A 374 -4.62 9.03 19.03
N GLU A 375 -4.77 7.70 19.02
CA GLU A 375 -4.04 6.78 19.87
C GLU A 375 -2.52 6.87 19.62
N ASN A 376 -2.08 6.80 18.36
CA ASN A 376 -0.65 6.88 18.05
C ASN A 376 -0.04 8.23 18.43
N THR A 377 -0.79 9.33 18.26
CA THR A 377 -0.34 10.67 18.64
C THR A 377 -0.10 10.75 20.14
N LEU A 378 -1.05 10.23 20.93
CA LEU A 378 -0.92 10.21 22.38
C LEU A 378 0.23 9.30 22.82
N GLU A 379 0.29 8.06 22.29
CA GLU A 379 1.36 7.11 22.54
C GLU A 379 2.73 7.70 22.27
N SER A 380 2.92 8.43 21.16
CA SER A 380 4.20 9.01 20.76
C SER A 380 4.73 10.10 21.70
N CYS A 381 3.86 10.72 22.47
CA CYS A 381 4.19 11.77 23.45
C CYS A 381 4.37 11.26 24.88
N MET A 382 4.10 9.97 25.11
CA MET A 382 4.17 9.37 26.43
C MET A 382 5.51 8.69 26.70
N SER A 383 5.83 8.52 27.99
CA SER A 383 7.06 7.90 28.46
C SER A 383 7.22 6.45 27.99
N PRO A 384 8.46 5.97 27.82
CA PRO A 384 8.73 4.57 27.56
C PRO A 384 8.12 3.64 28.62
N ALA A 385 7.59 2.50 28.19
CA ALA A 385 7.17 1.45 29.11
C ALA A 385 8.39 0.73 29.68
N THR A 386 8.34 0.42 30.98
CA THR A 386 9.45 -0.21 31.69
C THR A 386 9.10 -1.62 32.12
N TYR A 387 10.02 -2.54 31.87
CA TYR A 387 9.87 -3.96 32.21
C TYR A 387 11.09 -4.49 32.96
N TYR A 388 10.89 -5.46 33.87
CA TYR A 388 11.92 -6.31 34.36
C TYR A 388 11.92 -7.63 33.61
N PHE A 389 13.05 -7.98 33.01
CA PHE A 389 13.27 -9.25 32.31
C PHE A 389 14.10 -10.18 33.15
N ILE A 390 13.71 -11.44 33.18
CA ILE A 390 14.53 -12.54 33.70
C ILE A 390 14.70 -13.57 32.59
N THR A 391 15.84 -14.21 32.56
CA THR A 391 16.14 -15.32 31.68
C THR A 391 16.45 -16.55 32.53
N ALA A 392 15.55 -17.52 32.46
CA ALA A 392 15.74 -18.84 33.05
C ALA A 392 16.44 -19.73 32.05
N ASN A 393 17.52 -20.36 32.45
CA ASN A 393 18.27 -21.32 31.65
C ASN A 393 18.29 -22.68 32.37
N ILE A 394 18.23 -23.73 31.58
CA ILE A 394 18.38 -25.11 32.04
C ILE A 394 19.50 -25.75 31.24
N SER A 395 20.51 -26.31 31.91
CA SER A 395 21.65 -26.94 31.21
C SER A 395 21.17 -28.15 30.40
N ALA A 396 21.84 -28.39 29.28
CA ALA A 396 21.58 -29.52 28.40
C ALA A 396 22.94 -30.21 28.04
N SER A 397 22.87 -31.43 27.53
CA SER A 397 24.05 -32.16 27.04
C SER A 397 24.81 -31.31 25.98
N ASN A 398 26.06 -31.64 25.74
CA ASN A 398 26.92 -30.97 24.76
C ASN A 398 27.10 -29.44 24.97
N ASN A 399 27.03 -28.98 26.22
CA ASN A 399 27.09 -27.56 26.60
C ASN A 399 25.96 -26.70 26.00
N TYR A 400 24.88 -27.28 25.52
CA TYR A 400 23.70 -26.55 25.13
C TYR A 400 22.88 -26.11 26.36
N LYS A 401 21.89 -25.28 26.11
CA LYS A 401 20.98 -24.83 27.17
C LYS A 401 19.58 -24.58 26.60
N PHE A 402 18.60 -24.92 27.41
CA PHE A 402 17.22 -24.49 27.20
C PHE A 402 16.99 -23.15 27.89
N THR A 403 16.32 -22.22 27.19
CA THR A 403 16.16 -20.85 27.63
C THR A 403 14.69 -20.42 27.59
N TYR A 404 14.22 -19.76 28.63
CA TYR A 404 12.93 -19.10 28.66
C TYR A 404 13.09 -17.68 29.22
N THR A 405 12.58 -16.67 28.51
CA THR A 405 12.61 -15.27 28.97
C THR A 405 11.21 -14.85 29.38
N SER A 406 11.08 -14.37 30.62
CA SER A 406 9.84 -13.81 31.15
C SER A 406 10.00 -12.32 31.44
N GLU A 407 8.91 -11.57 31.24
CA GLU A 407 8.87 -10.14 31.50
C GLU A 407 7.80 -9.78 32.53
N LEU A 408 8.13 -8.83 33.39
CA LEU A 408 7.23 -8.23 34.37
C LEU A 408 7.11 -6.75 34.08
N ILE A 409 5.90 -6.26 33.83
CA ILE A 409 5.68 -4.84 33.68
C ILE A 409 5.90 -4.11 34.99
N HIS A 410 6.74 -3.08 34.98
CA HIS A 410 7.00 -2.21 36.11
C HIS A 410 6.22 -0.89 35.95
N PHE A 411 6.28 -0.31 34.76
CA PHE A 411 5.58 0.92 34.42
C PHE A 411 5.02 0.81 33.00
N SER A 412 3.72 1.06 32.83
CA SER A 412 3.03 0.87 31.55
C SER A 412 3.40 1.90 30.49
N GLY A 413 3.77 3.12 30.90
CA GLY A 413 4.13 4.20 30.00
C GLY A 413 3.08 4.40 28.89
N TRP A 414 3.51 4.56 27.66
CA TRP A 414 2.66 4.76 26.50
C TRP A 414 1.65 3.63 26.23
N GLN A 415 1.92 2.41 26.72
CA GLN A 415 1.03 1.26 26.53
C GLN A 415 -0.28 1.39 27.33
N GLU A 416 -0.36 2.33 28.29
CA GLU A 416 -1.58 2.62 29.04
C GLU A 416 -2.72 3.11 28.15
N VAL A 417 -2.42 3.75 27.01
CA VAL A 417 -3.42 4.27 26.05
C VAL A 417 -4.35 3.17 25.57
N LYS A 418 -3.79 2.04 25.16
CA LYS A 418 -4.54 0.87 24.65
C LYS A 418 -4.67 -0.26 25.64
N LYS A 419 -4.01 -0.16 26.81
CA LYS A 419 -3.89 -1.22 27.83
C LYS A 419 -3.44 -2.56 27.24
N LYS A 420 -2.51 -2.52 26.28
CA LYS A 420 -1.95 -3.69 25.59
C LYS A 420 -0.71 -4.23 26.33
N TYR A 421 -0.89 -4.65 27.53
CA TYR A 421 0.16 -5.33 28.32
C TYR A 421 -0.45 -6.41 29.20
N SER A 422 0.33 -7.46 29.48
CA SER A 422 -0.09 -8.53 30.38
C SER A 422 0.18 -8.14 31.83
N THR A 423 -0.78 -8.33 32.69
CA THR A 423 -0.64 -8.24 34.14
C THR A 423 -0.46 -9.60 34.78
N ASP A 424 -0.46 -10.72 34.02
CA ASP A 424 -0.25 -12.06 34.53
C ASP A 424 1.25 -12.31 34.75
N ASN A 425 1.65 -12.18 35.98
CA ASN A 425 3.06 -12.28 36.43
C ASN A 425 3.41 -13.67 37.04
N LYS A 426 2.49 -14.65 36.95
CA LYS A 426 2.64 -15.94 37.61
C LYS A 426 3.90 -16.67 37.17
N ILE A 427 4.18 -16.75 35.89
CA ILE A 427 5.37 -17.42 35.35
C ILE A 427 6.64 -16.70 35.81
N TYR A 428 6.65 -15.36 35.77
CA TYR A 428 7.80 -14.58 36.22
C TYR A 428 8.16 -14.86 37.65
N HIS A 429 7.20 -14.80 38.59
CA HIS A 429 7.42 -15.06 39.99
C HIS A 429 7.76 -16.52 40.25
N TYR A 430 7.08 -17.46 39.57
CA TYR A 430 7.39 -18.88 39.67
C TYR A 430 8.85 -19.19 39.34
N LEU A 431 9.38 -18.65 38.22
CA LEU A 431 10.77 -18.84 37.84
C LEU A 431 11.76 -18.27 38.87
N GLN A 432 11.40 -17.18 39.56
CA GLN A 432 12.24 -16.61 40.62
C GLN A 432 12.24 -17.44 41.94
N THR A 433 11.19 -18.24 42.21
CA THR A 433 11.14 -19.06 43.42
C THR A 433 11.99 -20.31 43.32
N MET A 434 12.39 -20.72 42.11
CA MET A 434 13.25 -21.88 41.91
C MET A 434 14.69 -21.56 42.32
N LYS A 435 15.34 -22.53 43.02
CA LYS A 435 16.70 -22.33 43.51
C LYS A 435 17.73 -22.43 42.37
N GLN A 436 18.77 -21.64 42.47
CA GLN A 436 19.91 -21.72 41.56
C GLN A 436 20.64 -23.06 41.71
N ASN A 437 20.98 -23.68 40.61
CA ASN A 437 21.66 -24.99 40.50
C ASN A 437 20.86 -26.18 41.02
N ASP A 438 19.54 -26.05 41.21
CA ASP A 438 18.69 -27.21 41.45
C ASP A 438 18.66 -28.13 40.23
N ILE A 439 18.74 -29.44 40.48
CA ILE A 439 18.55 -30.46 39.44
C ILE A 439 17.06 -30.57 39.14
N ILE A 440 16.70 -30.41 37.88
CA ILE A 440 15.31 -30.42 37.44
C ILE A 440 15.12 -31.54 36.42
N SER A 441 14.18 -32.42 36.67
CA SER A 441 13.78 -33.44 35.69
C SER A 441 12.93 -32.84 34.57
N TYR A 442 13.19 -33.25 33.35
CA TYR A 442 12.29 -32.94 32.24
C TYR A 442 10.97 -33.70 32.41
N LYS A 443 9.90 -33.07 31.90
CA LYS A 443 8.58 -33.70 31.73
C LYS A 443 8.45 -34.29 30.35
N LYS A 444 8.90 -33.54 29.37
CA LYS A 444 9.03 -33.94 27.95
C LYS A 444 9.90 -32.98 27.17
N MET A 445 10.49 -33.44 26.08
CA MET A 445 11.16 -32.62 25.11
C MET A 445 10.56 -32.90 23.73
N ILE A 446 10.26 -31.85 22.95
CA ILE A 446 9.66 -31.99 21.63
C ILE A 446 10.58 -31.35 20.61
N SER A 447 11.00 -32.12 19.65
CA SER A 447 11.82 -31.67 18.53
C SER A 447 10.97 -31.63 17.25
N LYS A 448 10.68 -30.44 16.75
CA LYS A 448 9.80 -30.23 15.60
C LYS A 448 10.58 -29.87 14.36
N LEU A 449 10.29 -30.58 13.27
CA LEU A 449 10.80 -30.21 11.94
C LEU A 449 10.21 -28.86 11.52
N THR A 450 11.07 -27.92 11.14
CA THR A 450 10.69 -26.61 10.59
C THR A 450 11.53 -26.29 9.36
N MET A 451 11.11 -25.27 8.61
CA MET A 451 11.84 -24.79 7.43
C MET A 451 12.54 -23.47 7.77
N GLN A 452 13.83 -23.40 7.50
CA GLN A 452 14.64 -22.20 7.73
C GLN A 452 14.68 -21.33 6.48
N ASN A 453 14.73 -20.00 6.67
CA ASN A 453 14.98 -19.00 5.63
C ASN A 453 13.98 -18.98 4.46
N VAL A 454 12.72 -19.32 4.69
CA VAL A 454 11.69 -19.19 3.66
C VAL A 454 11.47 -17.70 3.36
N LYS A 455 11.96 -17.24 2.22
CA LYS A 455 11.70 -15.88 1.72
C LYS A 455 10.21 -15.72 1.40
N GLN A 456 9.66 -14.57 1.77
CA GLN A 456 8.25 -14.25 1.56
C GLN A 456 8.09 -13.10 0.56
N HIS A 457 6.96 -13.11 -0.14
CA HIS A 457 6.53 -11.99 -0.97
C HIS A 457 6.21 -10.77 -0.10
N TYR A 458 6.32 -9.58 -0.68
CA TYR A 458 6.04 -8.35 0.03
C TYR A 458 4.53 -8.08 0.16
N THR A 459 4.16 -7.42 1.24
CA THR A 459 2.85 -6.78 1.40
C THR A 459 2.86 -5.36 0.83
N GLU A 460 1.69 -4.75 0.64
CA GLU A 460 1.58 -3.33 0.27
C GLU A 460 2.31 -2.44 1.28
N ALA A 461 2.20 -2.74 2.58
CA ALA A 461 2.91 -2.02 3.64
C ALA A 461 4.44 -2.09 3.47
N ARG A 462 4.98 -3.29 3.20
CA ARG A 462 6.42 -3.46 2.97
C ARG A 462 6.89 -2.74 1.72
N LEU A 463 6.10 -2.75 0.65
CA LEU A 463 6.43 -1.99 -0.56
C LEU A 463 6.50 -0.49 -0.28
N VAL A 464 5.52 0.08 0.45
CA VAL A 464 5.57 1.50 0.86
C VAL A 464 6.84 1.81 1.65
N GLN A 465 7.19 0.95 2.61
CA GLN A 465 8.41 1.09 3.40
C GLN A 465 9.66 1.07 2.51
N LEU A 466 9.77 0.14 1.57
CA LEU A 466 10.91 0.03 0.66
C LEU A 466 11.02 1.21 -0.32
N LEU A 467 9.87 1.76 -0.76
CA LEU A 467 9.85 2.96 -1.58
C LEU A 467 10.45 4.15 -0.80
N GLU A 468 10.07 4.32 0.47
CA GLU A 468 10.63 5.35 1.36
C GLU A 468 12.12 5.12 1.61
N GLU A 469 12.53 3.92 2.03
CA GLU A 469 13.92 3.55 2.30
C GLU A 469 14.85 3.78 1.10
N LYS A 470 14.36 3.49 -0.11
CA LYS A 470 15.10 3.69 -1.36
C LYS A 470 14.97 5.09 -1.95
N GLY A 471 14.20 5.99 -1.33
CA GLY A 471 13.97 7.35 -1.82
C GLY A 471 13.16 7.43 -3.13
N ILE A 472 12.35 6.41 -3.43
CA ILE A 472 11.54 6.32 -4.66
C ILE A 472 10.15 6.89 -4.41
N GLY A 473 9.84 8.02 -5.03
CA GLY A 473 8.60 8.76 -4.78
C GLY A 473 8.70 9.64 -3.52
N ARG A 474 7.56 10.22 -3.14
CA ARG A 474 7.41 11.13 -1.99
C ARG A 474 6.04 10.87 -1.35
N PRO A 475 5.72 11.49 -0.19
CA PRO A 475 4.43 11.29 0.50
C PRO A 475 3.19 11.36 -0.41
N SER A 476 3.21 12.24 -1.40
CA SER A 476 2.10 12.38 -2.36
C SER A 476 1.94 11.21 -3.34
N THR A 477 2.92 10.30 -3.45
CA THR A 477 2.95 9.28 -4.52
C THR A 477 2.96 7.84 -4.06
N TYR A 478 3.34 7.53 -2.82
CA TYR A 478 3.48 6.13 -2.37
C TYR A 478 2.24 5.28 -2.65
N SER A 479 1.07 5.72 -2.18
CA SER A 479 -0.18 4.97 -2.38
C SER A 479 -0.54 4.79 -3.85
N MET A 480 -0.29 5.83 -4.67
CA MET A 480 -0.55 5.79 -6.11
C MET A 480 0.38 4.80 -6.83
N LEU A 481 1.65 4.70 -6.44
CA LEU A 481 2.61 3.77 -7.04
C LEU A 481 2.21 2.31 -6.78
N VAL A 482 1.86 2.00 -5.52
CA VAL A 482 1.37 0.66 -5.13
C VAL A 482 0.11 0.27 -5.89
N ASP A 483 -0.83 1.20 -6.06
CA ASP A 483 -2.08 0.98 -6.81
C ASP A 483 -1.80 0.82 -8.31
N LYS A 484 -0.90 1.65 -8.88
CA LYS A 484 -0.64 1.73 -10.31
C LYS A 484 -0.07 0.45 -10.91
N ILE A 485 0.88 -0.20 -10.23
CA ILE A 485 1.45 -1.47 -10.70
C ILE A 485 0.39 -2.59 -10.68
N GLN A 486 -0.59 -2.52 -9.78
CA GLN A 486 -1.72 -3.45 -9.73
C GLN A 486 -2.78 -3.13 -10.80
N GLU A 487 -3.16 -1.86 -11.00
CA GLU A 487 -4.07 -1.42 -12.07
C GLU A 487 -3.58 -1.82 -13.46
N ARG A 488 -2.26 -1.77 -13.69
CA ARG A 488 -1.64 -2.19 -14.95
C ARG A 488 -1.64 -3.71 -15.13
N GLY A 489 -1.91 -4.47 -14.07
CA GLY A 489 -1.87 -5.93 -14.08
C GLY A 489 -0.45 -6.49 -14.09
N TYR A 490 0.55 -5.71 -13.69
CA TYR A 490 1.93 -6.15 -13.54
C TYR A 490 2.14 -6.93 -12.23
N VAL A 491 1.38 -6.57 -11.21
CA VAL A 491 1.37 -7.17 -9.88
C VAL A 491 -0.06 -7.42 -9.47
N LYS A 492 -0.29 -8.48 -8.70
CA LYS A 492 -1.60 -8.79 -8.14
C LYS A 492 -1.49 -9.18 -6.68
N LYS A 493 -2.48 -8.80 -5.90
CA LYS A 493 -2.58 -9.21 -4.51
C LYS A 493 -3.22 -10.59 -4.43
N GLU A 494 -2.46 -11.57 -3.93
CA GLU A 494 -2.88 -12.97 -3.89
C GLU A 494 -2.55 -13.62 -2.55
N ASN A 495 -3.24 -14.74 -2.26
CA ASN A 495 -2.89 -15.66 -1.22
C ASN A 495 -2.13 -16.82 -1.86
N ILE A 496 -0.99 -17.18 -1.29
CA ILE A 496 -0.13 -18.24 -1.79
C ILE A 496 -0.26 -19.42 -0.86
N LYS A 497 -0.59 -20.58 -1.42
CA LYS A 497 -0.62 -21.83 -0.69
C LYS A 497 0.81 -22.33 -0.50
N GLY A 498 1.14 -22.71 0.73
CA GLY A 498 2.43 -23.29 1.05
C GLY A 498 2.62 -24.71 0.49
N LEU A 499 3.81 -25.21 0.69
CA LEU A 499 4.15 -26.59 0.36
C LEU A 499 3.74 -27.52 1.50
N GLU A 500 2.91 -28.52 1.23
CA GLU A 500 2.58 -29.58 2.18
C GLU A 500 3.74 -30.56 2.27
N ILE A 501 4.29 -30.75 3.48
CA ILE A 501 5.42 -31.62 3.74
C ILE A 501 5.02 -32.61 4.85
N VAL A 502 5.36 -33.87 4.64
CA VAL A 502 5.33 -34.87 5.70
C VAL A 502 6.50 -34.59 6.65
N CYS A 503 6.17 -34.28 7.89
CA CYS A 503 7.13 -33.96 8.93
C CYS A 503 7.21 -35.11 9.93
N LYS A 504 8.42 -35.48 10.29
CA LYS A 504 8.70 -36.36 11.41
C LYS A 504 9.13 -35.48 12.58
N ASP A 505 8.35 -35.47 13.61
CA ASP A 505 8.68 -34.82 14.88
C ASP A 505 9.07 -35.90 15.90
N PHE A 506 9.83 -35.52 16.89
CA PHE A 506 10.30 -36.46 17.94
C PHE A 506 9.93 -35.90 19.31
N GLU A 507 9.42 -36.79 20.16
CA GLU A 507 9.09 -36.47 21.56
C GLU A 507 9.84 -37.42 22.47
N LEU A 508 10.68 -36.88 23.33
CA LEU A 508 11.28 -37.61 24.45
C LEU A 508 10.32 -37.51 25.64
N LEU A 509 9.80 -38.65 26.07
CA LEU A 509 8.89 -38.79 27.20
C LEU A 509 9.26 -40.04 28.00
N ASP A 510 9.35 -39.92 29.32
CA ASP A 510 9.65 -41.03 30.26
C ASP A 510 10.86 -41.88 29.86
N GLY A 511 11.89 -41.26 29.25
CA GLY A 511 13.13 -41.92 28.83
C GLY A 511 13.07 -42.55 27.44
N GLU A 512 11.93 -42.55 26.78
CA GLU A 512 11.76 -43.11 25.42
C GLU A 512 11.52 -42.03 24.39
N ILE A 513 12.03 -42.22 23.19
CA ILE A 513 11.86 -41.30 22.04
C ILE A 513 10.75 -41.85 21.14
N TYR A 514 9.70 -41.05 20.96
CA TYR A 514 8.57 -41.33 20.10
C TYR A 514 8.66 -40.52 18.80
N GLU A 515 8.54 -41.19 17.66
CA GLU A 515 8.41 -40.54 16.33
C GLU A 515 6.93 -40.23 16.08
N ILE A 516 6.65 -38.99 15.67
CA ILE A 516 5.29 -38.50 15.35
C ILE A 516 5.26 -37.95 13.92
N GLU A 517 4.59 -38.66 13.04
CA GLU A 517 4.40 -38.16 11.68
C GLU A 517 3.19 -37.21 11.62
N SER A 518 3.39 -36.05 10.96
CA SER A 518 2.33 -35.08 10.70
C SER A 518 2.51 -34.40 9.34
N LYS A 519 1.42 -34.03 8.71
CA LYS A 519 1.46 -33.20 7.50
C LYS A 519 1.31 -31.73 7.87
N ARG A 520 2.25 -30.91 7.45
CA ARG A 520 2.21 -29.46 7.70
C ARG A 520 2.49 -28.68 6.43
N GLU A 521 1.80 -27.55 6.29
CA GLU A 521 2.03 -26.59 5.19
C GLU A 521 3.02 -25.52 5.64
N PHE A 522 4.07 -25.31 4.84
CA PHE A 522 5.09 -24.30 5.08
C PHE A 522 5.07 -23.25 3.96
N GLY A 523 5.20 -21.97 4.35
CA GLY A 523 5.24 -20.86 3.40
C GLY A 523 3.86 -20.40 2.93
N ASN A 524 2.79 -20.67 3.71
CA ASN A 524 1.49 -20.03 3.48
C ASN A 524 1.59 -18.53 3.62
N GLU A 525 1.10 -17.79 2.62
CA GLU A 525 1.15 -16.34 2.60
C GLU A 525 -0.21 -15.75 2.25
N ASN A 526 -0.59 -14.68 2.97
CA ASN A 526 -1.86 -14.00 2.76
C ASN A 526 -1.64 -12.56 2.32
N ASN A 527 -2.47 -12.10 1.37
CA ASN A 527 -2.50 -10.71 0.90
C ASN A 527 -1.14 -10.19 0.41
N LYS A 528 -0.40 -11.00 -0.34
CA LYS A 528 0.93 -10.66 -0.85
C LYS A 528 0.90 -10.11 -2.28
N LEU A 529 1.84 -9.25 -2.58
CA LEU A 529 2.05 -8.70 -3.92
C LEU A 529 2.87 -9.71 -4.74
N VAL A 530 2.20 -10.34 -5.70
CA VAL A 530 2.81 -11.34 -6.59
C VAL A 530 2.95 -10.73 -7.97
N ILE A 531 4.16 -10.75 -8.52
CA ILE A 531 4.40 -10.29 -9.88
C ILE A 531 3.69 -11.21 -10.87
N GLN A 532 3.10 -10.63 -11.90
CA GLN A 532 2.39 -11.38 -12.92
C GLN A 532 3.31 -11.58 -14.13
N PRO A 533 3.08 -12.61 -14.96
CA PRO A 533 3.94 -12.87 -16.13
C PRO A 533 4.11 -11.65 -17.05
N LEU A 534 3.07 -10.84 -17.20
CA LEU A 534 3.16 -9.58 -17.95
C LEU A 534 4.10 -8.58 -17.28
N GLY A 535 4.12 -8.55 -15.95
CA GLY A 535 5.02 -7.69 -15.15
C GLY A 535 6.48 -8.11 -15.31
N ILE A 536 6.77 -9.43 -15.30
CA ILE A 536 8.10 -9.99 -15.52
C ILE A 536 8.64 -9.56 -16.89
N ILE A 537 7.88 -9.82 -17.94
CA ILE A 537 8.29 -9.47 -19.33
C ILE A 537 8.57 -7.96 -19.47
N VAL A 538 7.71 -7.14 -18.88
CA VAL A 538 7.87 -5.67 -18.96
C VAL A 538 9.13 -5.23 -18.20
N ILE A 539 9.34 -5.73 -16.99
CA ILE A 539 10.49 -5.29 -16.18
C ILE A 539 11.83 -5.80 -16.74
N GLU A 540 11.88 -7.00 -17.28
CA GLU A 540 13.08 -7.54 -17.93
C GLU A 540 13.45 -6.77 -19.19
N PHE A 541 12.46 -6.46 -20.04
CA PHE A 541 12.69 -5.58 -21.18
C PHE A 541 13.25 -4.22 -20.75
N LEU A 542 12.67 -3.62 -19.70
CA LEU A 542 13.12 -2.33 -19.19
C LEU A 542 14.48 -2.40 -18.51
N ASN A 543 14.79 -3.48 -17.79
CA ASN A 543 16.12 -3.71 -17.21
C ASN A 543 17.19 -3.91 -18.29
N LYS A 544 16.86 -4.62 -19.36
CA LYS A 544 17.81 -4.87 -20.47
C LYS A 544 18.16 -3.58 -21.23
N HIS A 545 17.18 -2.73 -21.53
CA HIS A 545 17.36 -1.60 -22.45
C HIS A 545 17.34 -0.21 -21.79
N PHE A 546 16.79 -0.08 -20.59
CA PHE A 546 16.54 1.20 -19.92
C PHE A 546 16.97 1.23 -18.45
N LEU A 547 17.88 0.31 -18.03
CA LEU A 547 18.32 0.22 -16.63
C LEU A 547 18.91 1.55 -16.13
N ASP A 548 19.62 2.29 -16.99
CA ASP A 548 20.25 3.57 -16.65
C ASP A 548 19.28 4.63 -16.09
N ILE A 549 17.97 4.53 -16.44
CA ILE A 549 16.93 5.46 -16.01
C ILE A 549 15.93 4.85 -15.03
N PHE A 550 15.95 3.51 -14.83
CA PHE A 550 15.03 2.82 -13.92
C PHE A 550 15.72 2.13 -12.75
N ASN A 551 17.05 2.29 -12.60
CA ASN A 551 17.72 1.85 -11.38
C ASN A 551 17.31 2.73 -10.19
N TYR A 552 17.49 2.20 -8.99
CA TYR A 552 17.04 2.86 -7.76
C TYR A 552 17.76 4.18 -7.51
N ASP A 553 19.08 4.20 -7.72
CA ASP A 553 19.91 5.38 -7.45
C ASP A 553 19.58 6.54 -8.39
N TYR A 554 19.37 6.27 -9.68
CA TYR A 554 18.96 7.30 -10.63
C TYR A 554 17.60 7.91 -10.25
N THR A 555 16.65 7.06 -9.85
CA THR A 555 15.32 7.52 -9.44
C THR A 555 15.39 8.36 -8.16
N LYS A 556 16.17 7.91 -7.17
CA LYS A 556 16.42 8.65 -5.94
C LYS A 556 17.07 10.01 -6.23
N ASN A 557 18.15 10.03 -7.00
CA ASN A 557 18.87 11.26 -7.36
C ASN A 557 17.95 12.24 -8.10
N MET A 558 17.06 11.75 -8.95
CA MET A 558 16.07 12.58 -9.64
C MET A 558 15.05 13.20 -8.67
N GLU A 559 14.59 12.46 -7.67
CA GLU A 559 13.72 12.99 -6.61
C GLU A 559 14.45 14.01 -5.73
N ASP A 560 15.71 13.77 -5.40
CA ASP A 560 16.55 14.71 -4.64
C ASP A 560 16.83 15.98 -5.44
N ASP A 561 16.98 15.87 -6.75
CA ASP A 561 17.12 17.03 -7.65
C ASP A 561 15.83 17.85 -7.77
N LEU A 562 14.66 17.19 -7.74
CA LEU A 562 13.37 17.89 -7.62
C LEU A 562 13.27 18.66 -6.31
N ASP A 563 13.80 18.12 -5.20
CA ASP A 563 13.86 18.82 -3.91
C ASP A 563 14.81 20.02 -3.96
N LYS A 564 15.95 19.92 -4.68
CA LYS A 564 16.84 21.07 -4.94
C LYS A 564 16.15 22.16 -5.78
N ILE A 565 15.31 21.79 -6.75
CA ILE A 565 14.52 22.79 -7.51
C ILE A 565 13.55 23.50 -6.57
N CYS A 566 12.90 22.81 -5.63
CA CYS A 566 12.06 23.45 -4.62
C CYS A 566 12.79 24.48 -3.77
N LYS A 567 14.08 24.25 -3.51
CA LYS A 567 14.95 25.18 -2.75
C LYS A 567 15.55 26.29 -3.62
N GLY A 568 15.37 26.22 -4.94
CA GLY A 568 15.99 27.16 -5.89
C GLY A 568 17.47 26.89 -6.17
N GLU A 569 17.99 25.74 -5.75
CA GLU A 569 19.41 25.34 -5.91
C GLU A 569 19.71 24.74 -7.28
N LYS A 570 18.68 24.33 -8.04
CA LYS A 570 18.78 23.72 -9.38
C LYS A 570 17.69 24.27 -10.31
N GLN A 571 17.99 24.34 -11.61
CA GLN A 571 17.03 24.81 -12.60
C GLN A 571 16.26 23.64 -13.27
N LEU A 572 14.97 23.86 -13.59
CA LEU A 572 14.09 22.92 -14.25
C LEU A 572 14.73 22.31 -15.50
N HIS A 573 15.28 23.16 -16.37
CA HIS A 573 15.77 22.72 -17.69
C HIS A 573 17.03 21.85 -17.61
N GLU A 574 17.83 21.96 -16.54
CA GLU A 574 19.03 21.14 -16.35
C GLU A 574 18.65 19.66 -16.17
N LEU A 575 17.70 19.41 -15.25
CA LEU A 575 17.24 18.05 -14.96
C LEU A 575 16.46 17.43 -16.13
N CYS A 576 15.58 18.23 -16.77
CA CYS A 576 14.84 17.78 -17.95
C CYS A 576 15.76 17.44 -19.13
N ASN A 577 16.81 18.25 -19.36
CA ASN A 577 17.75 18.02 -20.44
C ASN A 577 18.62 16.78 -20.22
N ASP A 578 19.08 16.55 -18.97
CA ASP A 578 19.82 15.33 -18.65
C ASP A 578 18.97 14.07 -18.89
N CYS A 579 17.74 14.07 -18.39
CA CYS A 579 16.79 12.98 -18.60
C CYS A 579 16.50 12.76 -20.11
N ASN A 580 16.23 13.83 -20.84
CA ASN A 580 15.90 13.74 -22.27
C ASN A 580 17.05 13.17 -23.09
N ARG A 581 18.28 13.63 -22.87
CA ARG A 581 19.48 13.13 -23.57
C ARG A 581 19.73 11.64 -23.30
N LYS A 582 19.58 11.19 -22.05
CA LYS A 582 19.72 9.78 -21.70
C LYS A 582 18.66 8.94 -22.40
N LEU A 583 17.40 9.38 -22.40
CA LEU A 583 16.30 8.70 -23.08
C LEU A 583 16.53 8.56 -24.59
N GLU A 584 16.97 9.63 -25.26
CA GLU A 584 17.24 9.63 -26.71
C GLU A 584 18.35 8.64 -27.04
N ARG A 585 19.47 8.66 -26.28
CA ARG A 585 20.56 7.73 -26.47
C ARG A 585 20.12 6.26 -26.35
N LEU A 586 19.34 5.93 -25.30
CA LEU A 586 18.86 4.55 -25.08
C LEU A 586 17.88 4.10 -26.16
N ILE A 587 16.97 4.98 -26.60
CA ILE A 587 16.01 4.69 -27.65
C ILE A 587 16.69 4.50 -29.00
N ASP A 588 17.71 5.30 -29.33
CA ASP A 588 18.45 5.17 -30.59
C ASP A 588 19.32 3.91 -30.60
N SER A 589 19.91 3.53 -29.48
CA SER A 589 20.56 2.24 -29.33
C SER A 589 19.60 1.08 -29.63
N LEU A 590 18.41 1.10 -29.04
CA LEU A 590 17.38 0.07 -29.24
C LEU A 590 16.86 0.01 -30.68
N LYS A 591 16.74 1.16 -31.37
CA LYS A 591 16.31 1.20 -32.78
C LYS A 591 17.35 0.60 -33.73
N ASN A 592 18.63 0.69 -33.36
CA ASN A 592 19.75 0.18 -34.15
C ASN A 592 19.99 -1.34 -33.98
N GLU A 593 19.43 -1.94 -32.91
CA GLU A 593 19.43 -3.40 -32.72
C GLU A 593 18.48 -4.06 -33.73
N LYS A 594 19.06 -4.54 -34.88
CA LYS A 594 18.31 -5.10 -36.03
C LYS A 594 17.52 -6.40 -35.72
N ASN A 595 17.73 -7.03 -34.57
CA ASN A 595 17.27 -8.40 -34.28
C ASN A 595 16.15 -8.51 -33.18
N GLU A 596 15.67 -7.43 -32.60
CA GLU A 596 14.58 -7.55 -31.66
C GLU A 596 13.22 -7.69 -32.37
N LYS A 597 12.81 -8.93 -32.55
CA LYS A 597 11.46 -9.30 -32.97
C LYS A 597 10.51 -9.17 -31.77
N LYS A 598 9.20 -8.99 -32.06
CA LYS A 598 8.15 -9.19 -31.03
C LYS A 598 8.40 -10.47 -30.23
N LEU A 599 8.07 -10.43 -28.97
CA LEU A 599 8.14 -11.58 -28.07
C LEU A 599 7.14 -12.65 -28.54
N GLU A 600 7.59 -13.48 -29.46
CA GLU A 600 6.89 -14.64 -29.99
C GLU A 600 7.92 -15.78 -30.10
N PHE A 601 7.75 -16.80 -29.25
CA PHE A 601 8.61 -17.97 -29.25
C PHE A 601 7.85 -19.13 -29.88
N LYS A 602 8.44 -19.77 -30.90
CA LYS A 602 7.93 -20.99 -31.46
C LYS A 602 8.30 -22.15 -30.51
N ILE A 603 7.31 -22.85 -29.99
CA ILE A 603 7.50 -24.00 -29.09
C ILE A 603 7.64 -25.26 -29.95
N ASP A 604 6.74 -25.43 -30.90
CA ASP A 604 6.74 -26.47 -31.91
C ASP A 604 6.06 -25.97 -33.20
N ASP A 605 5.84 -26.85 -34.17
CA ASP A 605 5.26 -26.44 -35.45
C ASP A 605 3.85 -25.86 -35.37
N ASN A 606 3.09 -26.24 -34.36
CA ASN A 606 1.69 -25.86 -34.16
C ASN A 606 1.48 -24.87 -33.00
N HIS A 607 2.50 -24.68 -32.16
CA HIS A 607 2.36 -23.91 -30.94
C HIS A 607 3.41 -22.78 -30.85
N SER A 608 2.95 -21.58 -30.54
CA SER A 608 3.81 -20.42 -30.29
C SER A 608 3.35 -19.70 -29.02
N PHE A 609 4.33 -19.34 -28.18
CA PHE A 609 4.09 -18.43 -27.06
C PHE A 609 3.93 -17.00 -27.58
N ILE A 610 2.88 -16.33 -27.16
CA ILE A 610 2.63 -14.90 -27.48
C ILE A 610 2.02 -14.16 -26.30
N ILE A 611 2.14 -12.84 -26.32
CA ILE A 611 1.42 -11.98 -25.35
C ILE A 611 0.06 -11.60 -25.93
N GLY A 612 -0.99 -12.18 -25.38
CA GLY A 612 -2.39 -11.90 -25.73
C GLY A 612 -2.97 -10.70 -24.99
N LYS A 613 -4.29 -10.49 -25.17
CA LYS A 613 -5.03 -9.35 -24.54
C LYS A 613 -5.01 -9.38 -23.01
N TYR A 614 -4.99 -10.56 -22.42
CA TYR A 614 -5.07 -10.77 -20.97
C TYR A 614 -3.77 -11.27 -20.34
N GLY A 615 -2.68 -11.33 -21.11
CA GLY A 615 -1.38 -11.80 -20.69
C GLY A 615 -0.81 -12.87 -21.61
N PRO A 616 0.21 -13.62 -21.17
CA PRO A 616 0.84 -14.71 -21.92
C PRO A 616 -0.15 -15.81 -22.25
N VAL A 617 -0.10 -16.29 -23.50
CA VAL A 617 -0.94 -17.40 -24.00
C VAL A 617 -0.17 -18.21 -25.02
N ILE A 618 -0.56 -19.46 -25.22
CA ILE A 618 -0.11 -20.29 -26.32
C ILE A 618 -1.08 -20.14 -27.49
N LYS A 619 -0.54 -19.69 -28.62
CA LYS A 619 -1.22 -19.69 -29.91
C LYS A 619 -1.09 -21.11 -30.47
N CYS A 620 -2.21 -21.80 -30.65
CA CYS A 620 -2.27 -23.11 -31.28
C CYS A 620 -2.83 -22.93 -32.70
N SER A 621 -2.10 -23.43 -33.73
CA SER A 621 -2.48 -23.41 -35.14
C SER A 621 -2.76 -24.84 -35.60
N GLU A 622 -4.00 -25.15 -35.98
CA GLU A 622 -4.39 -26.46 -36.47
C GLU A 622 -4.99 -26.32 -37.90
N ILE A 623 -4.66 -27.25 -38.81
CA ILE A 623 -5.24 -27.27 -40.13
C ILE A 623 -6.46 -28.19 -40.12
N ILE A 624 -7.65 -27.63 -40.07
CA ILE A 624 -8.93 -28.37 -40.15
C ILE A 624 -9.62 -28.10 -41.48
N ASN A 625 -9.89 -29.14 -42.24
CA ASN A 625 -10.53 -29.05 -43.59
C ASN A 625 -9.80 -28.10 -44.57
N GLY A 626 -8.44 -28.09 -44.53
CA GLY A 626 -7.63 -27.25 -45.41
C GLY A 626 -7.61 -25.75 -45.07
N LYS A 627 -8.14 -25.35 -43.91
CA LYS A 627 -8.08 -23.99 -43.38
C LYS A 627 -7.34 -23.97 -42.04
N GLU A 628 -6.44 -23.03 -41.89
CA GLU A 628 -5.75 -22.79 -40.60
C GLU A 628 -6.77 -22.25 -39.59
N GLN A 629 -6.96 -23.00 -38.50
CA GLN A 629 -7.75 -22.56 -37.35
C GLN A 629 -6.80 -22.21 -36.20
N ILE A 630 -6.89 -20.98 -35.71
CA ILE A 630 -6.07 -20.47 -34.63
C ILE A 630 -6.88 -20.43 -33.34
N SER A 631 -6.37 -21.06 -32.29
CA SER A 631 -6.91 -20.99 -30.93
C SER A 631 -5.86 -20.47 -29.96
N PHE A 632 -6.31 -20.00 -28.78
CA PHE A 632 -5.40 -19.47 -27.75
C PHE A 632 -5.70 -20.17 -26.44
N LYS A 633 -4.68 -20.77 -25.83
CA LYS A 633 -4.78 -21.45 -24.54
C LYS A 633 -4.01 -20.69 -23.48
N PRO A 634 -4.55 -20.55 -22.25
CA PRO A 634 -3.82 -19.95 -21.14
C PRO A 634 -2.67 -20.85 -20.72
N ILE A 635 -1.60 -20.26 -20.22
CA ILE A 635 -0.48 -20.97 -19.60
C ILE A 635 -0.79 -21.22 -18.11
N LYS A 636 -0.25 -22.31 -17.56
CA LYS A 636 -0.30 -22.60 -16.12
C LYS A 636 0.37 -21.48 -15.32
N LYS A 637 -0.09 -21.27 -14.08
CA LYS A 637 0.37 -20.14 -13.26
C LYS A 637 1.84 -20.19 -12.86
N ASP A 638 2.39 -21.38 -12.71
CA ASP A 638 3.73 -21.60 -12.17
C ASP A 638 4.79 -21.87 -13.27
N ILE A 639 4.48 -21.50 -14.51
CA ILE A 639 5.38 -21.67 -15.64
C ILE A 639 6.42 -20.56 -15.69
N ASP A 640 7.69 -20.94 -15.72
CA ASP A 640 8.81 -20.05 -15.96
C ASP A 640 8.89 -19.73 -17.46
N ILE A 641 8.76 -18.44 -17.80
CA ILE A 641 8.77 -17.98 -19.19
C ILE A 641 10.15 -18.19 -19.84
N HIS A 642 11.24 -18.09 -19.07
CA HIS A 642 12.59 -18.34 -19.58
C HIS A 642 12.81 -19.78 -19.98
N LYS A 643 12.21 -20.72 -19.25
CA LYS A 643 12.26 -22.15 -19.61
C LYS A 643 11.43 -22.45 -20.85
N ILE A 644 10.35 -21.65 -21.13
CA ILE A 644 9.65 -21.73 -22.42
C ILE A 644 10.56 -21.24 -23.56
N GLU A 645 11.28 -20.10 -23.35
CA GLU A 645 12.21 -19.54 -24.32
C GLU A 645 13.33 -20.51 -24.64
N ASN A 646 13.85 -21.21 -23.63
CA ASN A 646 14.90 -22.23 -23.75
C ASN A 646 14.38 -23.57 -24.23
N MET A 647 13.08 -23.74 -24.55
CA MET A 647 12.46 -25.01 -24.96
C MET A 647 12.61 -26.13 -23.92
N GLU A 648 12.60 -25.80 -22.63
CA GLU A 648 12.77 -26.78 -21.53
C GLU A 648 11.44 -27.45 -21.13
N TYR A 649 10.30 -26.93 -21.60
CA TYR A 649 8.97 -27.47 -21.31
C TYR A 649 8.32 -28.10 -22.53
N THR A 650 7.59 -29.20 -22.31
CA THR A 650 6.65 -29.73 -23.29
C THR A 650 5.35 -28.91 -23.28
N ILE A 651 4.55 -29.01 -24.35
CA ILE A 651 3.30 -28.26 -24.47
C ILE A 651 2.28 -28.62 -23.36
N GLU A 652 2.25 -29.90 -22.94
CA GLU A 652 1.37 -30.41 -21.87
C GLU A 652 1.77 -29.87 -20.49
N GLU A 653 3.04 -29.56 -20.30
CA GLU A 653 3.51 -28.92 -19.07
C GLU A 653 3.11 -27.46 -19.00
N ILE A 654 3.04 -26.78 -20.15
CA ILE A 654 2.76 -25.34 -20.25
C ILE A 654 1.23 -25.07 -20.15
N ILE A 655 0.42 -25.86 -20.83
CA ILE A 655 -1.04 -25.60 -20.97
C ILE A 655 -1.81 -26.34 -19.88
N ASP A 656 -2.80 -25.64 -19.26
CA ASP A 656 -3.83 -26.34 -18.48
C ASP A 656 -4.68 -27.21 -19.40
N VAL A 657 -4.58 -28.52 -19.25
CA VAL A 657 -5.44 -29.45 -19.96
C VAL A 657 -6.86 -29.36 -19.38
N ILE A 658 -7.69 -28.54 -19.99
CA ILE A 658 -9.13 -28.62 -19.75
C ILE A 658 -9.59 -29.93 -20.35
N PRO A 659 -10.19 -30.87 -19.57
CA PRO A 659 -10.73 -32.13 -20.15
C PRO A 659 -11.68 -31.77 -21.28
N SER A 660 -11.44 -32.31 -22.46
CA SER A 660 -12.27 -32.13 -23.64
C SER A 660 -13.68 -32.64 -23.39
N PRO A 661 -14.74 -31.84 -23.52
CA PRO A 661 -16.07 -32.42 -23.73
C PRO A 661 -16.13 -32.94 -25.15
N THR A 662 -16.38 -34.22 -25.28
CA THR A 662 -16.66 -34.89 -26.56
C THR A 662 -17.73 -34.13 -27.33
N SER A 663 -17.38 -33.78 -28.57
CA SER A 663 -18.20 -33.51 -29.77
C SER A 663 -19.29 -32.42 -29.76
N THR A 664 -19.13 -31.56 -30.76
CA THR A 664 -20.11 -30.70 -31.48
C THR A 664 -20.64 -29.45 -30.76
N SER A 665 -20.01 -28.33 -31.04
CA SER A 665 -20.58 -27.08 -31.57
C SER A 665 -19.69 -25.86 -31.23
N VAL A 666 -19.64 -24.90 -32.14
CA VAL A 666 -18.87 -23.65 -32.21
C VAL A 666 -18.83 -22.90 -30.86
N PRO A 667 -17.65 -22.47 -30.34
CA PRO A 667 -17.60 -21.64 -29.14
C PRO A 667 -17.78 -20.18 -29.47
N SER A 668 -18.93 -19.65 -29.16
CA SER A 668 -19.10 -18.21 -28.88
C SER A 668 -18.55 -17.89 -27.49
N ASN A 669 -17.81 -16.77 -27.33
CA ASN A 669 -17.26 -16.13 -26.14
C ASN A 669 -17.69 -16.66 -24.76
N PRO A 670 -16.78 -16.81 -23.78
CA PRO A 670 -17.13 -17.04 -22.40
C PRO A 670 -17.62 -15.72 -21.75
N MET A 671 -18.85 -15.34 -22.05
CA MET A 671 -19.66 -14.58 -21.11
C MET A 671 -19.91 -15.46 -19.88
N LYS A 672 -19.77 -14.93 -18.68
CA LYS A 672 -20.19 -15.52 -17.41
C LYS A 672 -21.50 -16.29 -17.63
N GLN A 673 -21.50 -17.60 -17.46
CA GLN A 673 -22.74 -18.38 -17.44
C GLN A 673 -23.64 -17.82 -16.34
N LYS A 674 -24.63 -17.06 -16.73
CA LYS A 674 -25.76 -16.72 -15.87
C LYS A 674 -26.50 -18.01 -15.67
N LYS A 675 -26.55 -18.53 -14.45
CA LYS A 675 -27.47 -19.65 -14.12
C LYS A 675 -28.86 -19.22 -14.55
N GLU A 676 -29.40 -19.90 -15.55
CA GLU A 676 -30.77 -19.72 -16.01
C GLU A 676 -31.67 -20.62 -15.18
N TYR A 677 -32.68 -20.08 -14.52
CA TYR A 677 -33.65 -20.81 -13.74
C TYR A 677 -34.93 -20.89 -14.55
N ILE A 678 -35.25 -22.10 -15.07
CA ILE A 678 -36.49 -22.37 -15.80
C ILE A 678 -37.56 -22.62 -14.74
N LEU A 679 -38.56 -21.74 -14.67
CA LEU A 679 -39.68 -21.86 -13.72
C LEU A 679 -40.79 -22.78 -14.20
N GLY A 680 -40.97 -22.95 -15.50
CA GLY A 680 -42.03 -23.74 -16.13
C GLY A 680 -42.39 -23.22 -17.51
N ASP A 681 -43.55 -23.62 -18.05
CA ASP A 681 -44.08 -23.16 -19.33
C ASP A 681 -45.19 -22.13 -19.12
N TYR A 682 -45.13 -21.01 -19.85
CA TYR A 682 -46.12 -19.94 -19.85
C TYR A 682 -46.37 -19.48 -21.31
N GLU A 683 -47.65 -19.42 -21.75
CA GLU A 683 -48.05 -19.16 -23.16
C GLU A 683 -47.36 -20.09 -24.18
N ASN A 684 -47.18 -21.39 -23.86
CA ASN A 684 -46.48 -22.40 -24.65
C ASN A 684 -44.97 -22.13 -24.89
N GLU A 685 -44.35 -21.29 -24.07
CA GLU A 685 -42.94 -20.98 -24.12
C GLU A 685 -42.29 -21.14 -22.73
N LYS A 686 -41.03 -21.53 -22.68
CA LYS A 686 -40.31 -21.66 -21.41
C LYS A 686 -40.12 -20.33 -20.71
N LEU A 687 -40.60 -20.23 -19.47
CA LEU A 687 -40.42 -19.05 -18.63
C LEU A 687 -39.10 -19.15 -17.89
N ILE A 688 -38.15 -18.25 -18.21
CA ILE A 688 -36.79 -18.25 -17.67
C ILE A 688 -36.62 -17.06 -16.76
N LEU A 689 -36.32 -17.30 -15.47
CA LEU A 689 -36.00 -16.27 -14.48
C LEU A 689 -34.53 -15.93 -14.54
N ARG A 690 -34.23 -14.62 -14.57
CA ARG A 690 -32.88 -14.09 -14.67
C ARG A 690 -32.67 -12.91 -13.71
N LYS A 691 -31.42 -12.68 -13.27
CA LYS A 691 -31.04 -11.53 -12.48
C LYS A 691 -30.21 -10.58 -13.32
N GLY A 692 -30.70 -9.37 -13.54
CA GLY A 692 -30.02 -8.30 -14.26
C GLY A 692 -29.47 -7.19 -13.37
N LYS A 693 -28.91 -6.16 -13.99
CA LYS A 693 -28.34 -4.97 -13.30
C LYS A 693 -29.40 -4.20 -12.49
N PHE A 694 -30.68 -4.31 -12.89
CA PHE A 694 -31.82 -3.59 -12.29
C PHE A 694 -32.77 -4.53 -11.50
N GLY A 695 -32.32 -5.74 -11.13
CA GLY A 695 -33.10 -6.69 -10.36
C GLY A 695 -33.51 -7.95 -11.13
N LEU A 696 -34.51 -8.67 -10.60
CA LEU A 696 -35.03 -9.90 -11.21
C LEU A 696 -35.95 -9.57 -12.38
N TYR A 697 -35.88 -10.40 -13.43
CA TYR A 697 -36.79 -10.33 -14.59
C TYR A 697 -36.97 -11.71 -15.19
N VAL A 698 -38.11 -11.92 -15.88
CA VAL A 698 -38.39 -13.14 -16.61
C VAL A 698 -38.43 -12.90 -18.11
N THR A 699 -38.08 -13.94 -18.84
CA THR A 699 -38.16 -13.98 -20.32
C THR A 699 -38.91 -15.22 -20.78
N TRP A 700 -39.80 -15.07 -21.77
CA TRP A 700 -40.46 -16.16 -22.46
C TRP A 700 -40.65 -15.79 -23.92
N GLY A 701 -40.26 -16.65 -24.84
CA GLY A 701 -40.19 -16.36 -26.26
C GLY A 701 -39.38 -15.06 -26.51
N LYS A 702 -40.00 -14.08 -27.15
CA LYS A 702 -39.40 -12.74 -27.38
C LYS A 702 -39.80 -11.69 -26.34
N LYS A 703 -40.58 -12.10 -25.31
CA LYS A 703 -41.10 -11.19 -24.29
C LYS A 703 -40.19 -11.16 -23.05
N THR A 704 -40.10 -9.99 -22.38
CA THR A 704 -39.37 -9.80 -21.13
C THR A 704 -40.19 -8.94 -20.20
N LYS A 705 -40.27 -9.32 -18.92
CA LYS A 705 -40.95 -8.53 -17.87
C LYS A 705 -40.12 -8.44 -16.60
N SER A 706 -39.99 -7.23 -16.04
CA SER A 706 -39.28 -6.99 -14.79
C SER A 706 -40.10 -7.43 -13.58
N LEU A 707 -39.45 -8.06 -12.62
CA LEU A 707 -40.02 -8.50 -11.35
C LEU A 707 -39.48 -7.67 -10.16
N SER A 708 -39.24 -6.40 -10.36
CA SER A 708 -38.68 -5.49 -9.33
C SER A 708 -39.50 -5.45 -8.03
N LYS A 709 -40.79 -5.76 -8.09
CA LYS A 709 -41.69 -5.85 -6.92
C LYS A 709 -41.43 -7.06 -6.01
N LEU A 710 -40.71 -8.07 -6.46
CA LEU A 710 -40.32 -9.24 -5.66
C LEU A 710 -39.11 -8.99 -4.76
N GLY A 711 -38.48 -7.82 -4.87
CA GLY A 711 -37.32 -7.40 -4.06
C GLY A 711 -36.06 -8.25 -4.31
N ASN A 712 -35.17 -8.31 -3.32
CA ASN A 712 -33.88 -9.03 -3.38
C ASN A 712 -33.99 -10.47 -2.85
N ARG A 713 -35.05 -11.19 -3.16
CA ARG A 713 -35.19 -12.59 -2.74
C ARG A 713 -34.19 -13.50 -3.49
N PRO A 714 -33.74 -14.62 -2.86
CA PRO A 714 -32.96 -15.65 -3.55
C PRO A 714 -33.78 -16.25 -4.71
N ILE A 715 -33.14 -16.41 -5.86
CA ILE A 715 -33.78 -16.91 -7.10
C ILE A 715 -34.41 -18.31 -6.88
N GLU A 716 -33.79 -19.10 -6.01
CA GLU A 716 -34.18 -20.49 -5.70
C GLU A 716 -35.53 -20.59 -4.98
N ASN A 717 -36.04 -19.51 -4.41
CA ASN A 717 -37.27 -19.45 -3.62
C ASN A 717 -38.45 -18.82 -4.40
N ILE A 718 -38.34 -18.62 -5.71
CA ILE A 718 -39.38 -18.01 -6.54
C ILE A 718 -40.05 -19.08 -7.36
N THR A 719 -41.38 -19.20 -7.20
CA THR A 719 -42.18 -20.21 -7.89
C THR A 719 -42.87 -19.63 -9.14
N LEU A 720 -43.26 -20.55 -10.05
CA LEU A 720 -44.00 -20.20 -11.27
C LEU A 720 -45.31 -19.41 -10.93
N GLU A 721 -46.09 -19.92 -9.97
CA GLU A 721 -47.36 -19.30 -9.53
C GLU A 721 -47.19 -17.87 -9.00
N GLU A 722 -46.07 -17.58 -8.33
CA GLU A 722 -45.78 -16.24 -7.87
C GLU A 722 -45.45 -15.28 -9.03
N VAL A 723 -44.77 -15.78 -10.05
CA VAL A 723 -44.41 -14.99 -11.21
C VAL A 723 -45.60 -14.74 -12.13
N GLU A 724 -46.47 -15.72 -12.31
CA GLU A 724 -47.68 -15.60 -13.12
C GLU A 724 -48.60 -14.46 -12.66
N LYS A 725 -48.69 -14.23 -11.35
CA LYS A 725 -49.47 -13.10 -10.77
C LYS A 725 -48.94 -11.73 -11.21
N TYR A 726 -47.72 -11.65 -11.71
CA TYR A 726 -47.13 -10.43 -12.25
C TYR A 726 -47.08 -10.39 -13.77
N LEU A 727 -47.42 -11.49 -14.45
CA LEU A 727 -47.46 -11.58 -15.89
C LEU A 727 -48.83 -11.19 -16.47
N SER A 728 -49.88 -11.42 -15.67
CA SER A 728 -51.27 -11.01 -15.99
C SER A 728 -51.48 -9.48 -16.01
#